data_d18b25a819a027cb994f74dfbbe51aa8
#
_entry.id   d18b25a819a027cb994f74dfbbe51aa8
#
_cell.length_a   1.000
_cell.length_b   1.000
_cell.length_c   1.000
_cell.angle_alpha   90.00
_cell.angle_beta   90.00
_cell.angle_gamma   90.00
#
_symmetry.space_group_name_H-M   'P 1'
#
loop_
_entity.id
_entity.type
_entity.pdbx_description
1 polymer ?
#
loop_
_entity_poly.entity_id
_entity_poly.type
_entity_poly.pdbx_seq_one_letter_code
_entity_poly.pdbx_strand_id
1 'polypeptide(L)'
;PPPAPVRDFGNGPERNAEAAGTEQSATLRATTTGVPGRDHDRGYPRRTELPLPAANPADAAIKLGLIPYHGIAPKLNDLQRRGDRVSVEVIGRSHQGRDLYLVTVTAPESRSEAREQSRIRALVENDPARAARDRRLPARYKAPIFVNDNIHGNEWEGTDAALRVIEELATSTDPAVADLLGRTRLYFNVTANPDGRVAGTRANGAGFDLNRDFITASQPEVRAMRQVMIDTQPVAMIDLHGYVNGTLIEPTTPPHGANYEYDLFIRNTYANGLGMEAAILALGHTPGKDGVRPPQIPFRDSAEGWDDWPPIFTPQYAPFQGAVASHTIEFPMRVNGSDYVNLPVEELRRRSAINTDIAAAAIRATYGFVRDRHDALIADQIEVFRRGAAGEPAREVPLGIVPGFGPEDVYTTTYPRAYVIPAGPAQRSATAAARLVDHLIANDVRVERARRPFRLGGTSYPAGSYLVDMRQPKRGLANVMLEPGADISPRVDAMYDISGWSHALLWGATVDTVTGGSLRVPAEPVLAAAPTGSVPRTSGPLALRVGDAQEVRAVNDLLAQGVEVTWADGVAVVPASARDAARTVAGRYGVAFARAGAARGVPLGRVRVAAAASADELFTLREMGFDVTPVSTAVLDAGFDWSGVDVLFVSSGLNHAALGEQARAALEAFLATGGVVTRGGTGAAFNTAAGLLTATPVAGRGDANGVVRVTSPDGSLAPAPGGHSFVYSPRWFTGLGPEVKVEQAYAADGPLVSGHWRAAADGTGGPDAARGQAAVISGRDERGAAVVLFGTEPMFRNHPKGLFPQVATALYWSAAVTGAAVTTP
;
A
#
# COMPACT_ATOMS: atom_id res chain seq x y z
N PRO A 1 0.85 6.39 37.28
CA PRO A 1 -0.30 6.61 36.44
C PRO A 1 -0.57 5.30 35.68
N PRO A 2 -1.83 4.86 35.51
CA PRO A 2 -2.09 3.69 34.71
C PRO A 2 -1.67 3.95 33.25
N PRO A 3 -1.20 2.94 32.49
CA PRO A 3 -0.89 3.13 31.09
C PRO A 3 -2.13 3.63 30.36
N ALA A 4 -1.93 4.59 29.46
CA ALA A 4 -3.01 5.10 28.62
C ALA A 4 -3.66 3.94 27.86
N PRO A 5 -4.99 3.95 27.68
CA PRO A 5 -5.65 2.87 26.97
C PRO A 5 -5.09 2.80 25.55
N VAL A 6 -4.59 1.64 25.17
CA VAL A 6 -4.21 1.31 23.79
C VAL A 6 -5.42 1.66 22.91
N ARG A 7 -5.28 2.64 22.04
CA ARG A 7 -6.35 3.05 21.13
C ARG A 7 -6.58 1.93 20.13
N ASP A 8 -7.71 1.25 20.25
CA ASP A 8 -8.19 0.28 19.27
C ASP A 8 -8.67 1.04 18.03
N PHE A 9 -7.79 1.23 17.06
CA PHE A 9 -8.12 1.87 15.77
C PHE A 9 -8.71 0.91 14.74
N GLY A 10 -9.24 -0.22 15.15
CA GLY A 10 -10.05 -1.09 14.31
C GLY A 10 -9.31 -1.85 13.20
N ASN A 11 -8.00 -1.99 13.29
CA ASN A 11 -7.18 -2.74 12.33
C ASN A 11 -6.97 -4.22 12.71
N GLY A 12 -7.73 -4.74 13.68
CA GLY A 12 -7.73 -6.18 13.97
C GLY A 12 -8.29 -6.97 12.79
N PRO A 13 -7.79 -8.19 12.55
CA PRO A 13 -8.25 -9.07 11.47
C PRO A 13 -9.75 -9.42 11.52
N GLU A 14 -10.44 -9.11 12.63
CA GLU A 14 -11.83 -9.51 12.86
C GLU A 14 -12.86 -8.55 12.23
N ARG A 15 -12.53 -7.33 11.85
CA ARG A 15 -13.49 -6.34 11.31
C ARG A 15 -13.66 -6.34 9.79
N ASN A 16 -12.84 -7.09 9.04
CA ASN A 16 -12.96 -7.18 7.58
C ASN A 16 -13.92 -8.28 7.10
N ALA A 17 -14.53 -9.06 8.00
CA ALA A 17 -15.39 -10.18 7.65
C ALA A 17 -16.83 -9.78 7.26
N GLU A 18 -17.29 -8.55 7.54
CA GLU A 18 -18.69 -8.14 7.30
C GLU A 18 -18.99 -7.63 5.88
N ALA A 19 -18.00 -7.49 5.00
CA ALA A 19 -18.20 -6.94 3.65
C ALA A 19 -18.41 -7.99 2.54
N ALA A 20 -18.72 -9.23 2.86
CA ALA A 20 -19.00 -10.28 1.87
C ALA A 20 -20.48 -10.25 1.43
N GLY A 21 -20.88 -9.27 0.65
CA GLY A 21 -22.22 -9.15 0.04
C GLY A 21 -22.15 -8.74 -1.42
N THR A 22 -22.48 -9.69 -2.29
CA THR A 22 -22.79 -9.57 -3.73
C THR A 22 -21.66 -9.22 -4.70
N GLU A 23 -21.16 -10.24 -5.35
CA GLU A 23 -20.24 -10.17 -6.49
C GLU A 23 -20.99 -9.97 -7.81
N GLN A 24 -20.47 -9.03 -8.62
CA GLN A 24 -20.45 -9.19 -10.07
C GLN A 24 -18.99 -9.25 -10.52
N SER A 25 -18.60 -10.37 -11.10
CA SER A 25 -17.25 -10.60 -11.59
C SER A 25 -16.91 -9.65 -12.74
N ALA A 26 -16.16 -8.59 -12.45
CA ALA A 26 -15.51 -7.79 -13.46
C ALA A 26 -14.12 -8.38 -13.69
N THR A 27 -13.91 -8.93 -14.88
CA THR A 27 -12.61 -9.38 -15.37
C THR A 27 -11.65 -8.17 -15.39
N LEU A 28 -10.82 -8.05 -14.36
CA LEU A 28 -9.75 -7.05 -14.32
C LEU A 28 -8.73 -7.38 -15.42
N ARG A 29 -8.90 -6.77 -16.59
CA ARG A 29 -7.75 -6.53 -17.44
C ARG A 29 -6.85 -5.56 -16.68
N ALA A 30 -5.66 -6.01 -16.29
CA ALA A 30 -4.56 -5.14 -15.95
C ALA A 30 -4.14 -4.40 -17.24
N THR A 31 -4.92 -3.39 -17.63
CA THR A 31 -4.45 -2.39 -18.55
C THR A 31 -3.60 -1.44 -17.73
N THR A 32 -2.28 -1.58 -17.84
CA THR A 32 -1.36 -0.47 -17.73
C THR A 32 -1.64 0.50 -18.89
N THR A 33 -2.84 1.03 -18.94
CA THR A 33 -3.09 2.24 -19.69
C THR A 33 -2.59 3.33 -18.76
N GLY A 34 -1.40 3.86 -19.04
CA GLY A 34 -1.05 5.18 -18.58
C GLY A 34 -2.28 6.04 -18.81
N VAL A 35 -2.77 6.70 -17.79
CA VAL A 35 -3.78 7.74 -17.93
C VAL A 35 -3.27 8.63 -19.06
N PRO A 36 -4.06 8.92 -20.12
CA PRO A 36 -3.61 9.77 -21.20
C PRO A 36 -3.04 11.02 -20.54
N GLY A 37 -1.78 11.35 -20.83
CA GLY A 37 -1.09 12.46 -20.18
C GLY A 37 -2.04 13.63 -20.14
N ARG A 38 -2.32 14.13 -18.92
CA ARG A 38 -3.25 15.25 -18.74
C ARG A 38 -2.80 16.34 -19.68
N ASP A 39 -3.72 16.87 -20.46
CA ASP A 39 -3.41 17.95 -21.39
C ASP A 39 -3.09 19.22 -20.59
N HIS A 40 -1.90 19.25 -19.99
CA HIS A 40 -1.40 20.34 -19.17
C HIS A 40 -1.25 21.65 -19.94
N ASP A 41 -1.33 21.58 -21.25
CA ASP A 41 -1.21 22.72 -22.16
C ASP A 41 -2.51 23.47 -22.41
N ARG A 42 -3.64 22.96 -21.87
CA ARG A 42 -4.88 23.73 -21.84
C ARG A 42 -4.80 24.77 -20.74
N GLY A 43 -5.34 25.98 -21.03
CA GLY A 43 -5.52 27.00 -20.01
C GLY A 43 -6.57 26.61 -18.96
N TYR A 44 -6.87 27.52 -18.09
CA TYR A 44 -7.95 27.38 -17.11
C TYR A 44 -8.98 28.50 -17.36
N PRO A 45 -10.30 28.28 -17.18
CA PRO A 45 -10.92 27.03 -16.69
C PRO A 45 -10.96 25.93 -17.76
N ARG A 46 -10.95 24.70 -17.30
CA ARG A 46 -11.22 23.48 -18.08
C ARG A 46 -12.59 22.97 -17.68
N ARG A 47 -13.60 23.32 -18.43
CA ARG A 47 -14.97 22.93 -18.11
C ARG A 47 -15.25 21.52 -18.63
N THR A 48 -15.73 20.65 -17.74
CA THR A 48 -16.14 19.28 -18.05
C THR A 48 -17.55 19.07 -17.53
N GLU A 49 -18.50 18.73 -18.40
CA GLU A 49 -19.82 18.30 -17.93
C GLU A 49 -19.71 16.88 -17.40
N LEU A 50 -19.90 16.74 -16.09
CA LEU A 50 -19.81 15.44 -15.42
C LEU A 50 -21.13 14.68 -15.61
N PRO A 51 -21.09 13.36 -15.90
CA PRO A 51 -22.28 12.54 -15.87
C PRO A 51 -22.88 12.50 -14.47
N LEU A 52 -24.20 12.47 -14.39
CA LEU A 52 -24.90 12.45 -13.12
C LEU A 52 -25.07 11.01 -12.65
N PRO A 53 -24.48 10.60 -11.50
CA PRO A 53 -24.71 9.28 -10.93
C PRO A 53 -26.19 9.10 -10.56
N ALA A 54 -26.67 7.86 -10.62
CA ALA A 54 -28.02 7.52 -10.16
C ALA A 54 -28.17 7.83 -8.67
N ALA A 55 -29.33 8.36 -8.29
CA ALA A 55 -29.64 8.63 -6.89
C ALA A 55 -29.62 7.33 -6.07
N ASN A 56 -28.95 7.38 -4.93
CA ASN A 56 -28.91 6.29 -3.97
C ASN A 56 -29.41 6.77 -2.60
N PRO A 57 -30.65 6.48 -2.23
CA PRO A 57 -31.21 6.88 -0.94
C PRO A 57 -30.56 6.16 0.25
N ALA A 58 -29.84 5.09 0.01
CA ALA A 58 -29.09 4.34 1.04
C ALA A 58 -27.66 4.84 1.24
N ASP A 59 -27.25 5.93 0.57
CA ASP A 59 -25.94 6.54 0.79
C ASP A 59 -25.80 7.00 2.25
N ALA A 60 -24.78 6.49 2.93
CA ALA A 60 -24.59 6.67 4.37
C ALA A 60 -24.39 8.15 4.78
N ALA A 61 -23.92 9.03 3.88
CA ALA A 61 -23.76 10.44 4.13
C ALA A 61 -25.08 11.17 4.40
N ILE A 62 -26.19 10.71 3.84
CA ILE A 62 -27.51 11.33 3.97
C ILE A 62 -27.96 11.42 5.44
N LYS A 63 -27.73 10.38 6.22
CA LYS A 63 -28.08 10.36 7.64
C LYS A 63 -27.40 11.48 8.42
N LEU A 64 -26.18 11.81 8.04
CA LEU A 64 -25.36 12.85 8.67
C LEU A 64 -25.71 14.27 8.20
N GLY A 65 -26.61 14.42 7.24
CA GLY A 65 -26.93 15.71 6.61
C GLY A 65 -25.84 16.19 5.65
N LEU A 66 -24.96 15.30 5.23
CA LEU A 66 -23.85 15.57 4.33
C LEU A 66 -24.25 15.21 2.88
N ILE A 67 -23.45 15.72 1.91
CA ILE A 67 -23.71 15.51 0.48
C ILE A 67 -23.50 14.04 0.13
N PRO A 68 -24.51 13.33 -0.43
CA PRO A 68 -24.31 11.96 -0.92
C PRO A 68 -23.44 11.98 -2.18
N TYR A 69 -22.81 10.83 -2.51
CA TYR A 69 -21.93 10.73 -3.68
C TYR A 69 -22.63 11.22 -4.98
N HIS A 70 -23.90 10.84 -5.19
CA HIS A 70 -24.65 11.25 -6.37
C HIS A 70 -24.96 12.77 -6.41
N GLY A 71 -24.81 13.49 -5.30
CA GLY A 71 -24.94 14.94 -5.21
C GLY A 71 -23.66 15.71 -5.55
N ILE A 72 -22.49 15.04 -5.59
CA ILE A 72 -21.20 15.69 -5.83
C ILE A 72 -21.11 16.21 -7.27
N ALA A 73 -21.34 15.37 -8.28
CA ALA A 73 -21.25 15.78 -9.69
C ALA A 73 -22.21 16.92 -10.06
N PRO A 74 -23.50 16.94 -9.67
CA PRO A 74 -24.38 18.09 -9.86
C PRO A 74 -23.82 19.38 -9.25
N LYS A 75 -23.29 19.32 -8.02
CA LYS A 75 -22.69 20.48 -7.33
C LYS A 75 -21.47 21.00 -8.09
N LEU A 76 -20.59 20.10 -8.54
CA LEU A 76 -19.39 20.47 -9.30
C LEU A 76 -19.74 21.07 -10.68
N ASN A 77 -20.74 20.51 -11.38
CA ASN A 77 -21.24 21.09 -12.62
C ASN A 77 -21.80 22.51 -12.42
N ASP A 78 -22.51 22.73 -11.31
CA ASP A 78 -23.01 24.06 -10.94
C ASP A 78 -21.87 25.04 -10.66
N LEU A 79 -20.87 24.65 -9.87
CA LEU A 79 -19.72 25.50 -9.54
C LEU A 79 -18.91 25.91 -10.77
N GLN A 80 -18.74 25.01 -11.75
CA GLN A 80 -18.07 25.33 -13.01
C GLN A 80 -18.86 26.37 -13.84
N ARG A 81 -20.19 26.44 -13.69
CA ARG A 81 -21.04 27.41 -14.39
C ARG A 81 -21.05 28.81 -13.73
N ARG A 82 -20.78 28.89 -12.43
CA ARG A 82 -20.84 30.14 -11.64
C ARG A 82 -19.69 31.11 -11.92
N GLY A 83 -18.62 30.66 -12.58
CA GLY A 83 -17.46 31.52 -12.85
C GLY A 83 -16.39 30.84 -13.69
N ASP A 84 -15.19 31.37 -13.63
CA ASP A 84 -14.05 30.97 -14.44
C ASP A 84 -12.84 30.44 -13.62
N ARG A 85 -13.04 30.17 -12.34
CA ARG A 85 -11.97 29.74 -11.41
C ARG A 85 -11.95 28.24 -11.17
N VAL A 86 -13.05 27.51 -11.46
CA VAL A 86 -13.23 26.09 -11.14
C VAL A 86 -13.12 25.24 -12.40
N SER A 87 -12.34 24.19 -12.30
CA SER A 87 -12.21 23.16 -13.32
C SER A 87 -12.33 21.79 -12.65
N VAL A 88 -12.93 20.81 -13.31
CA VAL A 88 -13.08 19.45 -12.78
C VAL A 88 -12.59 18.45 -13.80
N GLU A 89 -11.85 17.43 -13.31
CA GLU A 89 -11.39 16.29 -14.11
C GLU A 89 -11.77 14.99 -13.41
N VAL A 90 -12.13 13.96 -14.19
CA VAL A 90 -12.24 12.59 -13.70
C VAL A 90 -10.85 11.96 -13.79
N ILE A 91 -10.23 11.68 -12.63
CA ILE A 91 -8.85 11.20 -12.55
C ILE A 91 -8.72 9.68 -12.56
N GLY A 92 -9.84 8.99 -12.47
CA GLY A 92 -9.90 7.54 -12.42
C GLY A 92 -11.26 7.06 -11.96
N ARG A 93 -11.34 5.76 -11.69
CA ARG A 93 -12.52 5.13 -11.11
C ARG A 93 -12.14 4.27 -9.93
N SER A 94 -13.03 4.22 -8.95
CA SER A 94 -12.92 3.35 -7.79
C SER A 94 -13.01 1.87 -8.19
N HIS A 95 -12.77 0.99 -7.25
CA HIS A 95 -12.89 -0.45 -7.45
C HIS A 95 -14.29 -0.86 -7.98
N GLN A 96 -15.37 -0.21 -7.51
CA GLN A 96 -16.74 -0.44 -7.99
C GLN A 96 -17.14 0.44 -9.18
N GLY A 97 -16.20 1.16 -9.80
CA GLY A 97 -16.41 1.93 -11.03
C GLY A 97 -16.98 3.33 -10.84
N ARG A 98 -17.00 3.89 -9.62
CA ARG A 98 -17.38 5.28 -9.37
C ARG A 98 -16.28 6.24 -9.79
N ASP A 99 -16.65 7.35 -10.42
CA ASP A 99 -15.69 8.38 -10.87
C ASP A 99 -15.01 9.04 -9.66
N LEU A 100 -13.69 9.29 -9.78
CA LEU A 100 -12.89 10.06 -8.85
C LEU A 100 -12.72 11.47 -9.39
N TYR A 101 -13.14 12.48 -8.63
CA TYR A 101 -13.16 13.88 -9.09
C TYR A 101 -12.00 14.67 -8.50
N LEU A 102 -11.19 15.27 -9.38
CA LEU A 102 -10.21 16.30 -9.01
C LEU A 102 -10.73 17.67 -9.42
N VAL A 103 -10.85 18.56 -8.45
CA VAL A 103 -11.22 19.96 -8.68
C VAL A 103 -9.98 20.82 -8.62
N THR A 104 -9.74 21.64 -9.65
CA THR A 104 -8.70 22.66 -9.64
C THR A 104 -9.35 24.03 -9.46
N VAL A 105 -8.90 24.78 -8.46
CA VAL A 105 -9.32 26.19 -8.25
C VAL A 105 -8.09 27.08 -8.41
N THR A 106 -8.16 27.99 -9.39
CA THR A 106 -7.10 28.95 -9.71
C THR A 106 -7.67 30.14 -10.50
N ALA A 107 -6.93 31.26 -10.56
CA ALA A 107 -7.28 32.32 -11.48
C ALA A 107 -7.20 31.85 -12.94
N PRO A 108 -8.04 32.43 -13.87
CA PRO A 108 -7.99 32.05 -15.26
C PRO A 108 -6.57 32.11 -15.85
N GLU A 109 -6.24 31.15 -16.68
CA GLU A 109 -4.95 31.01 -17.35
C GLU A 109 -5.16 30.79 -18.85
N SER A 110 -4.46 31.55 -19.66
CA SER A 110 -4.33 31.27 -21.09
C SER A 110 -3.53 29.99 -21.33
N ARG A 111 -3.58 29.43 -22.53
CA ARG A 111 -2.72 28.30 -22.91
C ARG A 111 -1.23 28.59 -22.75
N SER A 112 -0.80 29.83 -23.00
CA SER A 112 0.61 30.23 -22.85
C SER A 112 1.04 30.24 -21.40
N GLU A 113 0.20 30.73 -20.50
CA GLU A 113 0.46 30.70 -19.04
C GLU A 113 0.47 29.26 -18.49
N ALA A 114 -0.49 28.44 -18.88
CA ALA A 114 -0.48 27.04 -18.46
C ALA A 114 0.77 26.27 -18.94
N ARG A 115 1.24 26.53 -20.18
CA ARG A 115 2.50 25.97 -20.67
C ARG A 115 3.71 26.48 -19.89
N GLU A 116 3.71 27.75 -19.50
CA GLU A 116 4.80 28.29 -18.66
C GLU A 116 4.80 27.61 -17.30
N GLN A 117 3.65 27.41 -16.66
CA GLN A 117 3.57 26.64 -15.40
C GLN A 117 4.11 25.21 -15.56
N SER A 118 3.76 24.54 -16.65
CA SER A 118 4.27 23.18 -16.94
C SER A 118 5.79 23.16 -17.17
N ARG A 119 6.35 24.17 -17.86
CA ARG A 119 7.81 24.30 -18.04
C ARG A 119 8.52 24.56 -16.72
N ILE A 120 7.98 25.44 -15.88
CA ILE A 120 8.58 25.73 -14.57
C ILE A 120 8.58 24.48 -13.72
N ARG A 121 7.44 23.76 -13.63
CA ARG A 121 7.38 22.48 -12.89
C ARG A 121 8.41 21.47 -13.39
N ALA A 122 8.49 21.29 -14.72
CA ALA A 122 9.50 20.42 -15.31
C ALA A 122 10.93 20.89 -15.04
N LEU A 123 11.20 22.21 -14.98
CA LEU A 123 12.49 22.77 -14.64
C LEU A 123 12.86 22.50 -13.18
N VAL A 124 11.89 22.69 -12.27
CA VAL A 124 12.06 22.45 -10.83
C VAL A 124 12.50 21.00 -10.55
N GLU A 125 11.93 20.05 -11.25
CA GLU A 125 12.28 18.64 -11.07
C GLU A 125 13.52 18.22 -11.90
N ASN A 126 13.55 18.57 -13.21
CA ASN A 126 14.52 17.98 -14.13
C ASN A 126 15.87 18.72 -14.18
N ASP A 127 15.88 20.01 -13.84
CA ASP A 127 17.12 20.82 -13.70
C ASP A 127 17.00 21.77 -12.48
N PRO A 128 16.90 21.18 -11.27
CA PRO A 128 16.70 21.98 -10.05
C PRO A 128 17.87 22.92 -9.76
N ALA A 129 19.07 22.60 -10.23
CA ALA A 129 20.22 23.48 -10.11
C ALA A 129 20.07 24.77 -10.94
N ARG A 130 19.42 24.69 -12.09
CA ARG A 130 19.08 25.88 -12.90
C ARG A 130 17.87 26.60 -12.29
N ALA A 131 16.86 25.88 -11.81
CA ALA A 131 15.71 26.46 -11.11
C ALA A 131 16.17 27.29 -9.90
N ALA A 132 17.09 26.80 -9.09
CA ALA A 132 17.65 27.49 -7.91
C ALA A 132 18.38 28.80 -8.25
N ARG A 133 18.92 28.93 -9.45
CA ARG A 133 19.59 30.16 -9.91
C ARG A 133 18.64 31.21 -10.47
N ASP A 134 17.42 30.83 -10.84
CA ASP A 134 16.40 31.75 -11.39
C ASP A 134 15.64 32.45 -10.26
N ARG A 135 16.15 33.58 -9.79
CA ARG A 135 15.54 34.38 -8.71
C ARG A 135 14.13 34.91 -9.05
N ARG A 136 13.72 34.87 -10.33
CA ARG A 136 12.38 35.29 -10.77
C ARG A 136 11.40 34.13 -10.87
N LEU A 137 11.86 32.91 -10.71
CA LEU A 137 11.03 31.72 -10.85
C LEU A 137 9.85 31.73 -9.87
N PRO A 138 10.02 31.99 -8.55
CA PRO A 138 8.92 31.96 -7.61
C PRO A 138 7.79 32.95 -7.98
N ALA A 139 8.12 34.14 -8.45
CA ALA A 139 7.11 35.16 -8.85
C ALA A 139 6.30 34.76 -10.09
N ARG A 140 6.72 33.77 -10.85
CA ARG A 140 6.08 33.28 -12.07
C ARG A 140 5.42 31.92 -11.90
N TYR A 141 5.71 31.23 -10.82
CA TYR A 141 5.20 29.87 -10.56
C TYR A 141 4.05 29.93 -9.56
N LYS A 142 2.93 29.33 -9.93
CA LYS A 142 1.80 29.15 -9.03
C LYS A 142 2.07 27.95 -8.14
N ALA A 143 2.15 28.14 -6.83
CA ALA A 143 2.39 27.09 -5.87
C ALA A 143 1.23 26.05 -5.87
N PRO A 144 1.46 24.77 -6.15
CA PRO A 144 0.43 23.74 -6.07
C PRO A 144 0.15 23.35 -4.63
N ILE A 145 -1.13 23.27 -4.27
CA ILE A 145 -1.61 22.79 -2.96
C ILE A 145 -2.54 21.61 -3.21
N PHE A 146 -2.39 20.53 -2.49
CA PHE A 146 -3.24 19.35 -2.62
C PHE A 146 -4.03 19.09 -1.34
N VAL A 147 -5.35 19.02 -1.47
CA VAL A 147 -6.30 18.64 -0.40
C VAL A 147 -6.90 17.31 -0.78
N ASN A 148 -6.72 16.30 0.07
CA ASN A 148 -7.27 14.98 -0.12
C ASN A 148 -8.34 14.71 0.93
N ASP A 149 -9.49 14.22 0.50
CA ASP A 149 -10.64 14.06 1.36
C ASP A 149 -11.17 12.63 1.30
N ASN A 150 -11.66 12.14 2.44
CA ASN A 150 -12.45 10.93 2.52
C ASN A 150 -11.74 9.68 1.99
N ILE A 151 -10.46 9.52 2.31
CA ILE A 151 -9.72 8.29 1.96
C ILE A 151 -10.25 7.08 2.76
N HIS A 152 -10.65 7.30 4.01
CA HIS A 152 -11.52 6.37 4.74
C HIS A 152 -12.97 6.75 4.45
N GLY A 153 -13.72 5.84 3.83
CA GLY A 153 -15.04 6.16 3.31
C GLY A 153 -16.05 6.60 4.39
N ASN A 154 -15.90 6.12 5.62
CA ASN A 154 -16.75 6.47 6.77
C ASN A 154 -16.25 7.68 7.59
N GLU A 155 -15.46 8.55 6.98
CA GLU A 155 -14.98 9.84 7.50
C GLU A 155 -15.37 10.93 6.49
N TRP A 156 -16.64 11.34 6.53
CA TRP A 156 -17.30 12.02 5.40
C TRP A 156 -17.05 13.52 5.28
N GLU A 157 -16.77 14.22 6.39
CA GLU A 157 -16.92 15.66 6.51
C GLU A 157 -15.92 16.47 5.68
N GLY A 158 -14.76 15.89 5.37
CA GLY A 158 -13.76 16.50 4.51
C GLY A 158 -14.32 16.88 3.14
N THR A 159 -15.10 16.00 2.52
CA THR A 159 -15.77 16.27 1.23
C THR A 159 -16.66 17.52 1.27
N ASP A 160 -17.49 17.64 2.29
CA ASP A 160 -18.41 18.78 2.44
C ASP A 160 -17.66 20.10 2.73
N ALA A 161 -16.60 20.00 3.54
CA ALA A 161 -15.71 21.14 3.82
C ALA A 161 -14.99 21.62 2.54
N ALA A 162 -14.43 20.68 1.76
CA ALA A 162 -13.79 20.99 0.49
C ALA A 162 -14.76 21.67 -0.50
N LEU A 163 -15.95 21.10 -0.68
CA LEU A 163 -16.96 21.68 -1.58
C LEU A 163 -17.42 23.07 -1.14
N ARG A 164 -17.52 23.33 0.17
CA ARG A 164 -17.81 24.64 0.73
C ARG A 164 -16.69 25.64 0.44
N VAL A 165 -15.43 25.26 0.68
CA VAL A 165 -14.26 26.11 0.40
C VAL A 165 -14.13 26.39 -1.10
N ILE A 166 -14.35 25.39 -1.97
CA ILE A 166 -14.36 25.56 -3.42
C ILE A 166 -15.42 26.59 -3.84
N GLU A 167 -16.65 26.51 -3.28
CA GLU A 167 -17.72 27.47 -3.58
C GLU A 167 -17.36 28.89 -3.13
N GLU A 168 -16.81 29.06 -1.93
CA GLU A 168 -16.32 30.34 -1.41
C GLU A 168 -15.25 30.95 -2.35
N LEU A 169 -14.26 30.18 -2.75
CA LEU A 169 -13.19 30.64 -3.65
C LEU A 169 -13.70 30.94 -5.05
N ALA A 170 -14.68 30.18 -5.55
CA ALA A 170 -15.28 30.35 -6.87
C ALA A 170 -16.06 31.64 -6.98
N THR A 171 -16.76 32.06 -5.91
CA THR A 171 -17.72 33.16 -5.91
C THR A 171 -17.23 34.42 -5.21
N SER A 172 -16.11 34.37 -4.49
CA SER A 172 -15.58 35.53 -3.74
C SER A 172 -15.17 36.67 -4.63
N THR A 173 -15.53 37.90 -4.19
CA THR A 173 -15.07 39.15 -4.77
C THR A 173 -13.93 39.81 -3.99
N ASP A 174 -13.46 39.14 -2.93
CA ASP A 174 -12.37 39.63 -2.10
C ASP A 174 -11.06 39.69 -2.90
N PRO A 175 -10.36 40.83 -2.93
CA PRO A 175 -9.05 40.96 -3.57
C PRO A 175 -8.00 40.01 -3.01
N ALA A 176 -8.09 39.63 -1.72
CA ALA A 176 -7.17 38.64 -1.12
C ALA A 176 -7.33 37.22 -1.72
N VAL A 177 -8.56 36.84 -2.07
CA VAL A 177 -8.82 35.60 -2.79
C VAL A 177 -8.31 35.67 -4.24
N ALA A 178 -8.47 36.83 -4.89
CA ALA A 178 -7.92 37.03 -6.23
C ALA A 178 -6.39 36.91 -6.24
N ASP A 179 -5.70 37.50 -5.25
CA ASP A 179 -4.25 37.39 -5.07
C ASP A 179 -3.85 35.92 -4.82
N LEU A 180 -4.51 35.23 -3.91
CA LEU A 180 -4.28 33.81 -3.62
C LEU A 180 -4.35 32.98 -4.92
N LEU A 181 -5.45 33.09 -5.67
CA LEU A 181 -5.66 32.30 -6.89
C LEU A 181 -4.74 32.71 -8.04
N GLY A 182 -4.23 33.94 -8.03
CA GLY A 182 -3.19 34.42 -8.94
C GLY A 182 -1.83 33.74 -8.70
N ARG A 183 -1.55 33.31 -7.47
CA ARG A 183 -0.28 32.76 -7.02
C ARG A 183 -0.31 31.25 -6.74
N THR A 184 -1.48 30.62 -6.76
CA THR A 184 -1.64 29.20 -6.42
C THR A 184 -2.52 28.45 -7.40
N ARG A 185 -2.34 27.13 -7.43
CA ARG A 185 -3.31 26.17 -7.96
C ARG A 185 -3.70 25.24 -6.81
N LEU A 186 -4.97 25.32 -6.40
CA LEU A 186 -5.52 24.44 -5.37
C LEU A 186 -6.16 23.24 -6.04
N TYR A 187 -5.72 22.05 -5.67
CA TYR A 187 -6.24 20.78 -6.16
C TYR A 187 -6.98 20.09 -5.02
N PHE A 188 -8.24 19.72 -5.26
CA PHE A 188 -9.07 19.01 -4.29
C PHE A 188 -9.48 17.66 -4.87
N ASN A 189 -9.06 16.58 -4.22
CA ASN A 189 -9.64 15.27 -4.44
C ASN A 189 -10.81 15.11 -3.47
N VAL A 190 -12.00 15.48 -3.92
CA VAL A 190 -13.17 15.67 -3.03
C VAL A 190 -13.73 14.39 -2.42
N THR A 191 -13.40 13.22 -2.96
CA THR A 191 -13.63 11.91 -2.33
C THR A 191 -12.67 10.87 -2.91
N ALA A 192 -11.73 10.44 -2.11
CA ALA A 192 -10.74 9.43 -2.51
C ALA A 192 -11.33 8.02 -2.51
N ASN A 193 -12.33 7.77 -1.66
CA ASN A 193 -12.98 6.46 -1.49
C ASN A 193 -14.51 6.55 -1.64
N PRO A 194 -15.03 6.76 -2.86
CA PRO A 194 -16.46 6.88 -3.07
C PRO A 194 -17.23 5.58 -2.77
N ASP A 195 -16.60 4.43 -2.86
CA ASP A 195 -17.24 3.15 -2.53
C ASP A 195 -17.49 3.03 -1.03
N GLY A 196 -16.47 3.27 -0.23
CA GLY A 196 -16.59 3.29 1.22
C GLY A 196 -17.50 4.42 1.73
N ARG A 197 -17.49 5.61 1.08
CA ARG A 197 -18.37 6.73 1.40
C ARG A 197 -19.84 6.33 1.31
N VAL A 198 -20.22 5.72 0.20
CA VAL A 198 -21.59 5.28 -0.04
C VAL A 198 -22.01 4.17 0.93
N ALA A 199 -21.12 3.21 1.16
CA ALA A 199 -21.39 2.06 2.04
C ALA A 199 -21.26 2.38 3.53
N GLY A 200 -20.64 3.50 3.92
CA GLY A 200 -20.35 3.82 5.32
C GLY A 200 -19.23 2.98 5.90
N THR A 201 -18.29 2.52 5.08
CA THR A 201 -17.16 1.68 5.51
C THR A 201 -15.83 2.44 5.40
N ARG A 202 -14.86 2.08 6.25
CA ARG A 202 -13.50 2.61 6.19
C ARG A 202 -12.80 2.19 4.89
N ALA A 203 -12.88 0.90 4.58
CA ALA A 203 -12.25 0.30 3.41
C ALA A 203 -12.96 0.68 2.10
N ASN A 204 -12.25 0.53 0.96
CA ASN A 204 -12.82 0.67 -0.37
C ASN A 204 -13.68 -0.53 -0.77
N GLY A 205 -14.19 -0.53 -2.01
CA GLY A 205 -15.01 -1.62 -2.54
C GLY A 205 -14.32 -2.98 -2.63
N ALA A 206 -12.99 -3.03 -2.54
CA ALA A 206 -12.20 -4.27 -2.47
C ALA A 206 -11.86 -4.69 -1.03
N GLY A 207 -12.28 -3.93 -0.02
CA GLY A 207 -11.97 -4.18 1.38
C GLY A 207 -10.56 -3.70 1.83
N PHE A 208 -9.92 -2.82 1.06
CA PHE A 208 -8.62 -2.25 1.41
C PHE A 208 -8.75 -0.93 2.16
N ASP A 209 -7.92 -0.75 3.17
CA ASP A 209 -7.60 0.55 3.72
C ASP A 209 -6.66 1.28 2.74
N LEU A 210 -7.19 2.29 2.04
CA LEU A 210 -6.44 3.02 1.02
C LEU A 210 -5.27 3.80 1.60
N ASN A 211 -5.38 4.21 2.88
CA ASN A 211 -4.30 4.91 3.59
C ASN A 211 -3.24 3.95 4.16
N ARG A 212 -3.13 2.76 3.60
CA ARG A 212 -2.11 1.72 3.85
C ARG A 212 -1.50 1.19 2.55
N ASP A 213 -1.88 1.74 1.38
CA ASP A 213 -1.56 1.17 0.08
C ASP A 213 -0.56 2.00 -0.76
N PHE A 214 -0.09 3.17 -0.30
CA PHE A 214 0.73 4.06 -1.14
C PHE A 214 2.05 3.43 -1.59
N ILE A 215 2.75 2.71 -0.74
CA ILE A 215 4.02 2.06 -1.12
C ILE A 215 3.82 0.87 -2.08
N THR A 216 2.65 0.23 -2.02
CA THR A 216 2.27 -0.90 -2.88
C THR A 216 1.48 -0.44 -4.09
N ALA A 217 0.58 0.53 -3.91
CA ALA A 217 -0.33 1.09 -4.91
C ALA A 217 -1.13 0.01 -5.67
N SER A 218 -1.68 -0.95 -4.93
CA SER A 218 -2.47 -2.05 -5.47
C SER A 218 -3.87 -1.61 -5.91
N GLN A 219 -4.42 -0.57 -5.27
CA GLN A 219 -5.77 -0.10 -5.48
C GLN A 219 -5.85 1.02 -6.53
N PRO A 220 -6.90 1.06 -7.38
CA PRO A 220 -7.04 2.07 -8.43
C PRO A 220 -7.14 3.49 -7.88
N GLU A 221 -7.79 3.68 -6.74
CA GLU A 221 -7.94 4.97 -6.07
C GLU A 221 -6.57 5.54 -5.67
N VAL A 222 -5.71 4.70 -5.07
CA VAL A 222 -4.36 5.10 -4.66
C VAL A 222 -3.49 5.43 -5.86
N ARG A 223 -3.59 4.66 -6.95
CA ARG A 223 -2.88 4.98 -8.21
C ARG A 223 -3.31 6.32 -8.78
N ALA A 224 -4.59 6.66 -8.70
CA ALA A 224 -5.10 7.96 -9.14
C ALA A 224 -4.54 9.11 -8.29
N MET A 225 -4.58 9.00 -6.95
CA MET A 225 -4.02 10.00 -6.03
C MET A 225 -2.51 10.17 -6.22
N ARG A 226 -1.78 9.08 -6.33
CA ARG A 226 -0.33 9.09 -6.62
C ARG A 226 -0.03 9.87 -7.90
N GLN A 227 -0.81 9.61 -8.97
CA GLN A 227 -0.63 10.32 -10.24
C GLN A 227 -0.91 11.81 -10.11
N VAL A 228 -1.90 12.22 -9.29
CA VAL A 228 -2.13 13.64 -8.99
C VAL A 228 -0.89 14.27 -8.35
N MET A 229 -0.29 13.62 -7.35
CA MET A 229 0.91 14.16 -6.69
C MET A 229 2.10 14.26 -7.64
N ILE A 230 2.29 13.27 -8.53
CA ILE A 230 3.34 13.28 -9.56
C ILE A 230 3.12 14.44 -10.54
N ASP A 231 1.90 14.59 -11.04
CA ASP A 231 1.57 15.59 -12.07
C ASP A 231 1.57 17.02 -11.53
N THR A 232 1.24 17.22 -10.26
CA THR A 232 1.08 18.55 -9.66
C THR A 232 2.27 18.98 -8.82
N GLN A 233 3.01 18.04 -8.23
CA GLN A 233 4.13 18.29 -7.29
C GLN A 233 3.75 19.32 -6.21
N PRO A 234 2.81 19.02 -5.33
CA PRO A 234 2.31 20.00 -4.37
C PRO A 234 3.43 20.44 -3.43
N VAL A 235 3.51 21.73 -3.14
CA VAL A 235 4.41 22.26 -2.09
C VAL A 235 3.86 21.99 -0.69
N ALA A 236 2.52 21.91 -0.59
CA ALA A 236 1.81 21.58 0.64
C ALA A 236 0.64 20.63 0.35
N MET A 237 0.38 19.74 1.30
CA MET A 237 -0.72 18.79 1.26
C MET A 237 -1.39 18.67 2.62
N ILE A 238 -2.70 18.43 2.63
CA ILE A 238 -3.45 17.96 3.79
C ILE A 238 -4.34 16.78 3.42
N ASP A 239 -4.44 15.82 4.34
CA ASP A 239 -5.31 14.64 4.26
C ASP A 239 -6.31 14.69 5.42
N LEU A 240 -7.59 14.71 5.09
CA LEU A 240 -8.67 14.94 6.06
C LEU A 240 -9.29 13.64 6.52
N HIS A 241 -9.21 13.39 7.81
CA HIS A 241 -9.60 12.16 8.50
C HIS A 241 -10.53 12.41 9.69
N GLY A 242 -11.02 11.34 10.29
CA GLY A 242 -11.68 11.25 11.58
C GLY A 242 -11.40 9.87 12.21
N TYR A 243 -11.56 9.67 13.46
CA TYR A 243 -11.98 10.63 14.49
C TYR A 243 -11.17 10.35 15.74
N VAL A 244 -10.71 11.40 16.38
CA VAL A 244 -10.01 11.32 17.66
C VAL A 244 -10.73 12.18 18.70
N ASN A 245 -10.34 12.05 19.95
CA ASN A 245 -10.93 12.87 20.99
C ASN A 245 -10.16 14.19 21.16
N GLY A 246 -10.51 15.17 20.35
CA GLY A 246 -9.80 16.42 20.07
C GLY A 246 -9.34 16.42 18.61
N THR A 247 -9.19 17.61 18.00
CA THR A 247 -8.63 17.68 16.64
C THR A 247 -7.16 17.31 16.68
N LEU A 248 -6.75 16.30 15.89
CA LEU A 248 -5.35 15.99 15.70
C LEU A 248 -4.83 16.74 14.48
N ILE A 249 -3.73 17.46 14.68
CA ILE A 249 -2.96 18.10 13.61
C ILE A 249 -1.60 17.43 13.62
N GLU A 250 -1.41 16.47 12.74
CA GLU A 250 -0.20 15.68 12.71
C GLU A 250 0.77 16.21 11.65
N PRO A 251 1.79 16.99 12.05
CA PRO A 251 2.99 17.15 11.26
C PRO A 251 3.82 15.89 11.38
N THR A 252 4.65 15.59 10.39
CA THR A 252 5.52 14.42 10.43
C THR A 252 6.62 14.59 11.49
N THR A 253 6.30 14.21 12.72
CA THR A 253 7.16 14.27 13.90
C THR A 253 7.89 12.95 14.11
N PRO A 254 8.88 12.86 15.02
CA PRO A 254 9.48 11.58 15.36
C PRO A 254 8.46 10.58 15.95
N PRO A 255 8.64 9.27 15.66
CA PRO A 255 9.60 8.70 14.73
C PRO A 255 9.21 8.94 13.27
N HIS A 256 10.16 9.36 12.44
CA HIS A 256 9.93 9.63 11.02
C HIS A 256 10.86 8.80 10.12
N GLY A 257 10.48 8.63 8.84
CA GLY A 257 11.34 7.96 7.85
C GLY A 257 12.64 8.73 7.62
N ALA A 258 13.76 8.01 7.51
CA ALA A 258 15.08 8.60 7.32
C ALA A 258 15.33 9.13 5.89
N ASN A 259 14.41 8.89 4.96
CA ASN A 259 14.55 9.20 3.53
C ASN A 259 14.02 10.58 3.11
N TYR A 260 13.51 11.36 4.04
CA TYR A 260 13.08 12.74 3.80
C TYR A 260 14.26 13.73 3.82
N GLU A 261 14.11 14.84 3.12
CA GLU A 261 14.87 16.07 3.42
C GLU A 261 14.19 16.78 4.61
N TYR A 262 14.32 16.13 5.78
CA TYR A 262 13.48 16.41 6.94
C TYR A 262 13.73 17.80 7.55
N ASP A 263 14.94 18.34 7.41
CA ASP A 263 15.30 19.71 7.82
C ASP A 263 14.48 20.79 7.07
N LEU A 264 14.15 20.54 5.81
CA LEU A 264 13.28 21.44 5.03
C LEU A 264 11.81 21.19 5.35
N PHE A 265 11.44 19.93 5.56
CA PHE A 265 10.07 19.51 5.77
C PHE A 265 9.52 19.96 7.13
N ILE A 266 10.18 19.58 8.23
CA ILE A 266 9.61 19.76 9.59
C ILE A 266 9.35 21.22 9.96
N ARG A 267 10.22 22.15 9.54
CA ARG A 267 10.05 23.58 9.86
C ARG A 267 8.80 24.16 9.19
N ASN A 268 8.48 23.74 7.98
CA ASN A 268 7.32 24.21 7.24
C ASN A 268 6.04 23.52 7.74
N THR A 269 6.10 22.22 7.93
CA THR A 269 5.00 21.41 8.45
C THR A 269 4.59 21.88 9.84
N TYR A 270 5.53 22.06 10.76
CA TYR A 270 5.22 22.56 12.11
C TYR A 270 4.63 23.97 12.09
N ALA A 271 5.17 24.86 11.27
CA ALA A 271 4.65 26.23 11.15
C ALA A 271 3.22 26.26 10.57
N ASN A 272 2.89 25.39 9.60
CA ASN A 272 1.54 25.24 9.08
C ASN A 272 0.60 24.66 10.14
N GLY A 273 1.06 23.65 10.92
CA GLY A 273 0.31 23.06 12.01
C GLY A 273 -0.10 24.07 13.08
N LEU A 274 0.80 24.98 13.48
CA LEU A 274 0.49 26.09 14.39
C LEU A 274 -0.55 27.06 13.81
N GLY A 275 -0.51 27.32 12.51
CA GLY A 275 -1.51 28.13 11.80
C GLY A 275 -2.90 27.47 11.81
N MET A 276 -2.96 26.16 11.59
CA MET A 276 -4.22 25.41 11.67
C MET A 276 -4.77 25.38 13.09
N GLU A 277 -3.94 25.14 14.10
CA GLU A 277 -4.33 25.19 15.50
C GLU A 277 -4.99 26.53 15.86
N ALA A 278 -4.35 27.63 15.49
CA ALA A 278 -4.89 28.96 15.73
C ALA A 278 -6.24 29.19 15.02
N ALA A 279 -6.38 28.74 13.78
CA ALA A 279 -7.63 28.87 13.01
C ALA A 279 -8.76 28.02 13.60
N ILE A 280 -8.46 26.82 14.07
CA ILE A 280 -9.45 25.92 14.70
C ILE A 280 -9.88 26.47 16.06
N LEU A 281 -8.96 26.96 16.87
CA LEU A 281 -9.28 27.60 18.16
C LEU A 281 -10.15 28.84 17.98
N ALA A 282 -9.96 29.60 16.89
CA ALA A 282 -10.78 30.78 16.55
C ALA A 282 -12.26 30.45 16.26
N LEU A 283 -12.61 29.18 15.97
CA LEU A 283 -14.01 28.74 15.85
C LEU A 283 -14.78 28.79 17.18
N GLY A 284 -14.05 28.81 18.32
CA GLY A 284 -14.62 28.94 19.64
C GLY A 284 -15.36 27.72 20.17
N HIS A 285 -15.08 26.53 19.63
CA HIS A 285 -15.54 25.26 20.19
C HIS A 285 -14.78 24.95 21.48
N THR A 286 -15.49 24.44 22.49
CA THR A 286 -14.90 24.11 23.78
C THR A 286 -15.48 22.81 24.36
N PRO A 287 -14.77 22.15 25.32
CA PRO A 287 -15.30 20.94 25.95
C PRO A 287 -16.65 21.17 26.66
N GLY A 288 -16.82 22.32 27.33
CA GLY A 288 -18.05 22.62 28.07
C GLY A 288 -19.23 23.01 27.20
N LYS A 289 -18.99 23.64 26.04
CA LYS A 289 -20.05 24.10 25.13
C LYS A 289 -20.43 23.02 24.10
N ASP A 290 -19.43 22.39 23.49
CA ASP A 290 -19.63 21.57 22.31
C ASP A 290 -19.13 20.13 22.51
N GLY A 291 -18.41 19.84 23.57
CA GLY A 291 -17.74 18.57 23.80
C GLY A 291 -16.43 18.42 23.00
N VAL A 292 -15.92 19.51 22.44
CA VAL A 292 -14.71 19.54 21.61
C VAL A 292 -13.50 19.91 22.46
N ARG A 293 -12.51 19.03 22.52
CA ARG A 293 -11.21 19.33 23.16
C ARG A 293 -10.35 20.22 22.26
N PRO A 294 -9.39 20.96 22.84
CA PRO A 294 -8.43 21.72 22.06
C PRO A 294 -7.69 20.86 21.04
N PRO A 295 -7.23 21.43 19.91
CA PRO A 295 -6.37 20.75 18.95
C PRO A 295 -5.10 20.22 19.64
N GLN A 296 -4.57 19.13 19.12
CA GLN A 296 -3.34 18.48 19.57
C GLN A 296 -2.36 18.36 18.41
N ILE A 297 -1.12 18.71 18.66
CA ILE A 297 0.02 18.45 17.79
C ILE A 297 0.84 17.35 18.48
N PRO A 298 0.94 16.15 17.91
CA PRO A 298 1.72 15.06 18.47
C PRO A 298 3.14 15.48 18.74
N PHE A 299 3.83 14.78 19.65
CA PHE A 299 5.16 15.07 20.16
C PHE A 299 5.24 16.33 21.04
N ARG A 300 4.63 17.46 20.62
CA ARG A 300 4.55 18.67 21.45
C ARG A 300 3.60 18.48 22.64
N ASP A 301 2.42 17.91 22.40
CA ASP A 301 1.31 17.86 23.37
C ASP A 301 1.16 16.48 24.04
N SER A 302 1.82 15.47 23.50
CA SER A 302 1.88 14.12 24.07
C SER A 302 3.28 13.53 23.88
N ALA A 303 3.76 12.80 24.91
CA ALA A 303 5.04 12.10 24.83
C ALA A 303 4.98 10.85 23.92
N GLU A 304 3.79 10.45 23.52
CA GLU A 304 3.60 9.33 22.59
C GLU A 304 3.84 9.82 21.17
N GLY A 305 4.90 9.31 20.54
CA GLY A 305 5.17 9.52 19.13
C GLY A 305 4.09 8.85 18.27
N TRP A 306 3.76 9.50 17.17
CA TRP A 306 2.99 8.88 16.10
C TRP A 306 3.92 8.15 15.14
N ASP A 307 3.39 7.11 14.49
CA ASP A 307 4.11 6.37 13.47
C ASP A 307 4.06 7.12 12.14
N ASP A 308 4.95 8.07 11.97
CA ASP A 308 5.14 8.77 10.70
C ASP A 308 6.17 8.09 9.79
N TRP A 309 6.58 6.88 10.13
CA TRP A 309 7.66 6.20 9.46
C TRP A 309 7.34 5.75 8.03
N PRO A 310 6.22 5.03 7.78
CA PRO A 310 6.05 4.37 6.50
C PRO A 310 5.40 5.26 5.45
N PRO A 311 5.88 5.26 4.20
CA PRO A 311 5.22 5.92 3.07
C PRO A 311 3.98 5.14 2.56
N ILE A 312 3.32 4.41 3.46
CA ILE A 312 2.02 3.76 3.19
C ILE A 312 0.87 4.74 3.36
N PHE A 313 1.06 5.81 4.15
CA PHE A 313 0.11 6.89 4.38
C PHE A 313 0.23 7.97 3.32
N THR A 314 -0.88 8.61 2.99
CA THR A 314 -0.93 9.69 2.00
C THR A 314 0.00 10.85 2.34
N PRO A 315 -0.05 11.42 3.57
CA PRO A 315 0.79 12.58 3.90
C PRO A 315 2.28 12.25 4.03
N GLN A 316 2.66 11.00 4.34
CA GLN A 316 4.06 10.57 4.36
C GLN A 316 4.60 10.20 2.98
N TYR A 317 3.71 9.96 2.01
CA TYR A 317 4.11 9.76 0.62
C TYR A 317 4.34 11.09 -0.13
N ALA A 318 3.58 12.15 0.18
CA ALA A 318 3.65 13.44 -0.51
C ALA A 318 5.05 14.10 -0.48
N PRO A 319 5.84 14.07 0.61
CA PRO A 319 7.20 14.62 0.63
C PRO A 319 8.13 14.02 -0.40
N PHE A 320 7.97 12.75 -0.75
CA PHE A 320 8.75 12.10 -1.80
C PHE A 320 8.42 12.61 -3.20
N GLN A 321 7.25 13.26 -3.37
CA GLN A 321 6.86 13.94 -4.60
C GLN A 321 7.15 15.45 -4.56
N GLY A 322 7.83 15.93 -3.52
CA GLY A 322 8.32 17.30 -3.39
C GLY A 322 7.50 18.18 -2.44
N ALA A 323 6.54 17.66 -1.71
CA ALA A 323 5.85 18.43 -0.68
C ALA A 323 6.83 18.78 0.46
N VAL A 324 6.85 20.04 0.86
CA VAL A 324 7.65 20.55 1.98
C VAL A 324 6.82 20.87 3.21
N ALA A 325 5.51 20.65 3.13
CA ALA A 325 4.56 20.59 4.25
C ALA A 325 3.47 19.56 3.94
N SER A 326 3.18 18.68 4.88
CA SER A 326 2.14 17.67 4.69
C SER A 326 1.53 17.30 6.05
N HIS A 327 0.21 17.12 6.10
CA HIS A 327 -0.51 16.89 7.35
C HIS A 327 -1.61 15.85 7.22
N THR A 328 -1.80 15.12 8.31
CA THR A 328 -3.06 14.46 8.65
C THR A 328 -3.85 15.34 9.61
N ILE A 329 -5.11 15.59 9.30
CA ILE A 329 -6.06 16.27 10.19
C ILE A 329 -7.14 15.27 10.57
N GLU A 330 -7.26 14.93 11.85
CA GLU A 330 -8.33 14.07 12.33
C GLU A 330 -9.37 14.86 13.13
N PHE A 331 -10.64 14.71 12.75
CA PHE A 331 -11.75 15.44 13.37
C PHE A 331 -12.07 14.95 14.77
N PRO A 332 -12.59 15.86 15.67
CA PRO A 332 -12.82 15.51 17.07
C PRO A 332 -14.10 14.74 17.35
N MET A 333 -15.14 14.89 16.50
CA MET A 333 -16.48 14.45 16.83
C MET A 333 -16.85 13.19 16.06
N ARG A 334 -16.62 12.01 16.63
CA ARG A 334 -16.89 10.73 16.00
C ARG A 334 -18.37 10.55 15.65
N VAL A 335 -18.64 10.10 14.43
CA VAL A 335 -19.99 9.78 13.89
C VAL A 335 -20.08 8.35 13.35
N ASN A 336 -18.97 7.60 13.31
CA ASN A 336 -18.89 6.21 12.85
C ASN A 336 -18.60 5.25 14.02
N GLY A 337 -18.69 3.95 13.75
CA GLY A 337 -18.49 2.89 14.76
C GLY A 337 -19.74 2.58 15.56
N SER A 338 -19.78 1.37 16.18
CA SER A 338 -20.95 0.81 16.85
C SER A 338 -21.54 1.69 17.94
N ASP A 339 -20.68 2.41 18.68
CA ASP A 339 -21.10 3.23 19.81
C ASP A 339 -21.73 4.58 19.39
N TYR A 340 -21.53 4.98 18.12
CA TYR A 340 -21.91 6.31 17.64
C TYR A 340 -23.00 6.26 16.59
N VAL A 341 -23.05 5.23 15.71
CA VAL A 341 -24.06 5.14 14.63
C VAL A 341 -25.49 5.11 15.12
N ASN A 342 -25.72 4.77 16.38
CA ASN A 342 -27.04 4.72 17.02
C ASN A 342 -27.39 5.98 17.80
N LEU A 343 -26.53 7.01 17.81
CA LEU A 343 -26.87 8.30 18.39
C LEU A 343 -28.08 8.91 17.65
N PRO A 344 -28.85 9.80 18.34
CA PRO A 344 -29.89 10.57 17.67
C PRO A 344 -29.37 11.28 16.41
N VAL A 345 -30.15 11.28 15.35
CA VAL A 345 -29.74 11.89 14.06
C VAL A 345 -29.33 13.34 14.20
N GLU A 346 -30.01 14.11 15.05
CA GLU A 346 -29.68 15.51 15.36
C GLU A 346 -28.29 15.65 15.96
N GLU A 347 -27.89 14.73 16.84
CA GLU A 347 -26.56 14.74 17.44
C GLU A 347 -25.49 14.35 16.42
N LEU A 348 -25.73 13.38 15.55
CA LEU A 348 -24.83 13.01 14.47
C LEU A 348 -24.62 14.20 13.52
N ARG A 349 -25.70 14.89 13.13
CA ARG A 349 -25.62 16.07 12.25
C ARG A 349 -24.88 17.24 12.91
N ARG A 350 -25.10 17.46 14.22
CA ARG A 350 -24.36 18.46 14.99
C ARG A 350 -22.87 18.17 14.98
N ARG A 351 -22.48 16.91 15.21
CA ARG A 351 -21.08 16.48 15.17
C ARG A 351 -20.45 16.69 13.80
N SER A 352 -21.15 16.25 12.74
CA SER A 352 -20.69 16.43 11.37
C SER A 352 -20.54 17.90 10.98
N ALA A 353 -21.44 18.78 11.44
CA ALA A 353 -21.33 20.22 11.19
C ALA A 353 -20.06 20.81 11.85
N ILE A 354 -19.77 20.45 13.10
CA ILE A 354 -18.55 20.87 13.81
C ILE A 354 -17.29 20.38 13.08
N ASN A 355 -17.25 19.11 12.70
CA ASN A 355 -16.11 18.54 11.96
C ASN A 355 -15.92 19.26 10.61
N THR A 356 -17.01 19.55 9.89
CA THR A 356 -16.96 20.27 8.62
C THR A 356 -16.40 21.70 8.81
N ASP A 357 -16.74 22.40 9.89
CA ASP A 357 -16.20 23.73 10.21
C ASP A 357 -14.69 23.65 10.50
N ILE A 358 -14.27 22.66 11.26
CA ILE A 358 -12.85 22.41 11.61
C ILE A 358 -12.05 22.08 10.34
N ALA A 359 -12.56 21.18 9.51
CA ALA A 359 -11.93 20.83 8.24
C ALA A 359 -11.75 22.05 7.32
N ALA A 360 -12.81 22.88 7.16
CA ALA A 360 -12.73 24.07 6.36
C ALA A 360 -11.74 25.11 6.93
N ALA A 361 -11.63 25.22 8.27
CA ALA A 361 -10.65 26.09 8.90
C ALA A 361 -9.21 25.61 8.62
N ALA A 362 -8.94 24.30 8.69
CA ALA A 362 -7.64 23.74 8.36
C ALA A 362 -7.25 23.95 6.89
N ILE A 363 -8.19 23.77 5.95
CA ILE A 363 -7.97 24.06 4.54
C ILE A 363 -7.60 25.54 4.33
N ARG A 364 -8.36 26.46 4.93
CA ARG A 364 -8.10 27.91 4.80
C ARG A 364 -6.76 28.30 5.42
N ALA A 365 -6.42 27.75 6.58
CA ALA A 365 -5.13 27.99 7.22
C ALA A 365 -3.96 27.55 6.32
N THR A 366 -4.06 26.38 5.69
CA THR A 366 -3.03 25.85 4.79
C THR A 366 -2.83 26.73 3.56
N TYR A 367 -3.88 27.12 2.84
CA TYR A 367 -3.67 28.00 1.68
C TYR A 367 -3.21 29.41 2.09
N GLY A 368 -3.62 29.92 3.26
CA GLY A 368 -3.08 31.15 3.82
C GLY A 368 -1.59 31.05 4.11
N PHE A 369 -1.16 29.94 4.76
CA PHE A 369 0.25 29.65 5.00
C PHE A 369 1.06 29.61 3.70
N VAL A 370 0.55 28.96 2.66
CA VAL A 370 1.25 28.88 1.35
C VAL A 370 1.30 30.25 0.70
N ARG A 371 0.22 31.05 0.72
CA ARG A 371 0.24 32.41 0.21
C ARG A 371 1.31 33.26 0.87
N ASP A 372 1.39 33.23 2.19
CA ASP A 372 2.27 34.08 2.99
C ASP A 372 3.74 33.65 2.89
N ARG A 373 4.02 32.38 2.57
CA ARG A 373 5.36 31.80 2.45
C ARG A 373 5.70 31.29 1.06
N HIS A 374 4.96 31.71 0.06
CA HIS A 374 4.98 31.24 -1.32
C HIS A 374 6.38 31.01 -1.89
N ASP A 375 7.21 32.07 -1.90
CA ASP A 375 8.54 32.01 -2.51
C ASP A 375 9.50 31.09 -1.73
N ALA A 376 9.38 31.06 -0.40
CA ALA A 376 10.17 30.20 0.46
C ALA A 376 9.84 28.71 0.27
N LEU A 377 8.55 28.37 0.17
CA LEU A 377 8.12 26.98 -0.03
C LEU A 377 8.55 26.45 -1.42
N ILE A 378 8.48 27.28 -2.46
CA ILE A 378 8.99 26.93 -3.80
C ILE A 378 10.51 26.74 -3.75
N ALA A 379 11.24 27.62 -3.05
CA ALA A 379 12.69 27.47 -2.88
C ALA A 379 13.07 26.19 -2.14
N ASP A 380 12.33 25.84 -1.09
CA ASP A 380 12.54 24.60 -0.34
C ASP A 380 12.24 23.35 -1.20
N GLN A 381 11.18 23.36 -2.00
CA GLN A 381 10.88 22.27 -2.94
C GLN A 381 12.00 22.11 -3.99
N ILE A 382 12.49 23.21 -4.56
CA ILE A 382 13.64 23.20 -5.47
C ILE A 382 14.88 22.61 -4.79
N GLU A 383 15.11 22.96 -3.53
CA GLU A 383 16.28 22.46 -2.76
C GLU A 383 16.17 20.95 -2.49
N VAL A 384 14.99 20.41 -2.19
CA VAL A 384 14.74 18.96 -2.08
C VAL A 384 15.23 18.24 -3.34
N PHE A 385 14.74 18.66 -4.50
CA PHE A 385 15.12 18.03 -5.77
C PHE A 385 16.58 18.27 -6.14
N ARG A 386 17.12 19.46 -5.83
CA ARG A 386 18.51 19.80 -6.11
C ARG A 386 19.48 18.92 -5.32
N ARG A 387 19.25 18.73 -4.03
CA ARG A 387 20.08 17.84 -3.19
C ARG A 387 20.06 16.40 -3.72
N GLY A 388 18.88 15.91 -4.08
CA GLY A 388 18.72 14.59 -4.68
C GLY A 388 19.50 14.45 -5.98
N ALA A 389 19.32 15.36 -6.92
CA ALA A 389 20.00 15.35 -8.22
C ALA A 389 21.54 15.52 -8.11
N ALA A 390 22.00 16.30 -7.15
CA ALA A 390 23.43 16.49 -6.88
C ALA A 390 24.06 15.30 -6.13
N GLY A 391 23.24 14.46 -5.48
CA GLY A 391 23.72 13.37 -4.62
C GLY A 391 24.37 13.90 -3.33
N GLU A 392 23.87 15.02 -2.81
CA GLU A 392 24.36 15.59 -1.56
C GLU A 392 23.93 14.73 -0.36
N PRO A 393 24.72 14.68 0.73
CA PRO A 393 24.28 14.06 1.97
C PRO A 393 22.98 14.69 2.48
N ALA A 394 22.14 13.91 3.15
CA ALA A 394 21.02 14.44 3.92
C ALA A 394 21.57 15.35 5.04
N ARG A 395 20.82 16.37 5.44
CA ARG A 395 21.23 17.33 6.47
C ARG A 395 20.51 17.04 7.77
N GLU A 396 21.22 17.22 8.87
CA GLU A 396 20.64 17.12 10.21
C GLU A 396 19.58 18.20 10.44
N VAL A 397 18.56 17.84 11.20
CA VAL A 397 17.52 18.78 11.63
C VAL A 397 18.08 19.64 12.77
N PRO A 398 17.96 20.98 12.71
CA PRO A 398 18.34 21.82 13.83
C PRO A 398 17.48 21.51 15.07
N LEU A 399 18.11 21.32 16.22
CA LEU A 399 17.42 21.16 17.50
C LEU A 399 16.56 22.39 17.82
N GLY A 400 15.44 22.17 18.52
CA GLY A 400 14.57 23.24 19.00
C GLY A 400 13.56 23.78 17.96
N ILE A 401 13.48 23.21 16.75
CA ILE A 401 12.42 23.55 15.80
C ILE A 401 11.04 23.16 16.34
N VAL A 402 10.93 21.95 16.87
CA VAL A 402 9.74 21.48 17.57
C VAL A 402 10.10 21.33 19.05
N PRO A 403 9.29 21.83 19.99
CA PRO A 403 9.51 21.60 21.41
C PRO A 403 9.59 20.10 21.73
N GLY A 404 10.63 19.70 22.43
CA GLY A 404 10.88 18.30 22.78
C GLY A 404 11.86 17.55 21.87
N PHE A 405 12.25 18.09 20.72
CA PHE A 405 13.28 17.46 19.87
C PHE A 405 14.61 17.39 20.60
N GLY A 406 15.12 16.16 20.69
CA GLY A 406 16.45 15.83 21.23
C GLY A 406 17.40 15.30 20.16
N PRO A 407 18.64 14.95 20.54
CA PRO A 407 19.62 14.34 19.64
C PRO A 407 19.15 13.02 19.01
N GLU A 408 18.27 12.30 19.67
CA GLU A 408 17.65 11.06 19.21
C GLU A 408 16.73 11.24 18.00
N ASP A 409 16.24 12.47 17.77
CA ASP A 409 15.29 12.81 16.70
C ASP A 409 15.97 13.32 15.44
N VAL A 410 17.29 13.62 15.51
CA VAL A 410 18.07 14.20 14.40
C VAL A 410 18.88 13.11 13.69
N TYR A 411 18.23 12.24 12.98
CA TYR A 411 18.87 11.17 12.21
C TYR A 411 18.64 11.32 10.71
N THR A 412 19.58 10.82 9.94
CA THR A 412 19.58 10.90 8.47
C THR A 412 19.94 9.55 7.87
N THR A 413 19.68 9.37 6.58
CA THR A 413 20.11 8.19 5.82
C THR A 413 21.35 8.50 4.99
N THR A 414 22.16 7.47 4.76
CA THR A 414 23.24 7.50 3.78
C THR A 414 22.79 6.79 2.51
N TYR A 415 22.62 7.55 1.44
CA TYR A 415 22.20 6.99 0.17
C TYR A 415 23.33 6.18 -0.50
N PRO A 416 23.03 4.99 -1.05
CA PRO A 416 24.00 4.28 -1.88
C PRO A 416 24.27 5.06 -3.18
N ARG A 417 25.28 4.63 -3.93
CA ARG A 417 25.57 5.23 -5.24
C ARG A 417 24.51 4.88 -6.28
N ALA A 418 24.09 3.61 -6.26
CA ALA A 418 23.06 3.08 -7.16
C ALA A 418 22.48 1.77 -6.64
N TYR A 419 21.31 1.41 -7.14
CA TYR A 419 20.79 0.05 -7.12
C TYR A 419 20.92 -0.56 -8.51
N VAL A 420 21.28 -1.85 -8.58
CA VAL A 420 21.32 -2.62 -9.82
C VAL A 420 20.35 -3.78 -9.71
N ILE A 421 19.46 -3.90 -10.71
CA ILE A 421 18.57 -5.05 -10.88
C ILE A 421 19.18 -5.87 -12.02
N PRO A 422 19.92 -6.96 -11.73
CA PRO A 422 20.70 -7.67 -12.74
C PRO A 422 19.78 -8.39 -13.73
N ALA A 423 20.25 -8.51 -14.98
CA ALA A 423 19.64 -9.37 -15.98
C ALA A 423 20.29 -10.75 -15.98
N GLY A 424 19.67 -11.72 -16.66
CA GLY A 424 20.23 -13.06 -16.88
C GLY A 424 20.22 -13.96 -15.63
N PRO A 425 21.16 -14.92 -15.53
CA PRO A 425 21.11 -15.99 -14.51
C PRO A 425 21.20 -15.52 -13.05
N ALA A 426 21.73 -14.33 -12.80
CA ALA A 426 21.80 -13.73 -11.47
C ALA A 426 20.44 -13.23 -10.99
N GLN A 427 19.46 -13.09 -11.86
CA GLN A 427 18.12 -12.63 -11.51
C GLN A 427 17.25 -13.82 -11.07
N ARG A 428 16.63 -13.71 -9.89
CA ARG A 428 15.74 -14.75 -9.35
C ARG A 428 14.50 -14.95 -10.23
N SER A 429 13.85 -13.85 -10.62
CA SER A 429 12.71 -13.83 -11.54
C SER A 429 12.79 -12.59 -12.43
N ALA A 430 12.84 -12.81 -13.73
CA ALA A 430 12.81 -11.73 -14.73
C ALA A 430 11.44 -11.02 -14.72
N THR A 431 10.37 -11.75 -14.43
CA THR A 431 9.01 -11.23 -14.32
C THR A 431 8.88 -10.31 -13.11
N ALA A 432 9.40 -10.73 -11.94
CA ALA A 432 9.45 -9.89 -10.74
C ALA A 432 10.32 -8.65 -10.93
N ALA A 433 11.47 -8.78 -11.62
CA ALA A 433 12.33 -7.64 -11.93
C ALA A 433 11.62 -6.61 -12.81
N ALA A 434 10.91 -7.04 -13.86
CA ALA A 434 10.13 -6.17 -14.72
C ALA A 434 9.02 -5.45 -13.95
N ARG A 435 8.27 -6.18 -13.10
CA ARG A 435 7.23 -5.60 -12.24
C ARG A 435 7.79 -4.55 -11.29
N LEU A 436 8.94 -4.83 -10.65
CA LEU A 436 9.61 -3.88 -9.75
C LEU A 436 10.03 -2.62 -10.51
N VAL A 437 10.62 -2.76 -11.69
CA VAL A 437 11.01 -1.63 -12.55
C VAL A 437 9.81 -0.80 -12.97
N ASP A 438 8.73 -1.44 -13.42
CA ASP A 438 7.49 -0.73 -13.80
C ASP A 438 6.87 0.00 -12.58
N HIS A 439 6.94 -0.58 -11.40
CA HIS A 439 6.49 0.08 -10.17
C HIS A 439 7.34 1.29 -9.80
N LEU A 440 8.66 1.20 -9.91
CA LEU A 440 9.57 2.33 -9.70
C LEU A 440 9.24 3.48 -10.66
N ILE A 441 9.07 3.17 -11.96
CA ILE A 441 8.71 4.15 -13.00
C ILE A 441 7.34 4.77 -12.71
N ALA A 442 6.36 3.96 -12.30
CA ALA A 442 5.03 4.44 -11.95
C ALA A 442 5.00 5.36 -10.71
N ASN A 443 6.08 5.35 -9.91
CA ASN A 443 6.33 6.28 -8.81
C ASN A 443 7.24 7.45 -9.22
N ASP A 444 7.53 7.58 -10.52
CA ASP A 444 8.40 8.62 -11.09
C ASP A 444 9.87 8.53 -10.64
N VAL A 445 10.31 7.31 -10.29
CA VAL A 445 11.72 7.00 -10.08
C VAL A 445 12.38 6.73 -11.41
N ARG A 446 13.51 7.36 -11.66
CA ARG A 446 14.26 7.21 -12.92
C ARG A 446 15.02 5.90 -12.92
N VAL A 447 14.77 5.09 -13.94
CA VAL A 447 15.42 3.81 -14.16
C VAL A 447 16.06 3.83 -15.55
N GLU A 448 17.29 3.32 -15.65
CA GLU A 448 18.02 3.17 -16.91
C GLU A 448 18.28 1.68 -17.18
N ARG A 449 18.43 1.31 -18.46
CA ARG A 449 18.80 -0.03 -18.89
C ARG A 449 20.16 -0.04 -19.57
N ALA A 450 21.08 -0.86 -19.06
CA ALA A 450 22.41 -1.00 -19.62
C ALA A 450 22.40 -1.61 -21.04
N ARG A 451 23.05 -0.93 -21.98
CA ARG A 451 23.16 -1.39 -23.39
C ARG A 451 24.27 -2.40 -23.59
N ARG A 452 25.24 -2.46 -22.70
CA ARG A 452 26.42 -3.34 -22.74
C ARG A 452 26.71 -3.90 -21.34
N PRO A 453 27.42 -5.04 -21.25
CA PRO A 453 27.94 -5.49 -19.96
C PRO A 453 28.81 -4.40 -19.33
N PHE A 454 28.74 -4.29 -18.02
CA PHE A 454 29.49 -3.29 -17.24
C PHE A 454 29.96 -3.85 -15.89
N ARG A 455 30.88 -3.15 -15.25
CA ARG A 455 31.35 -3.47 -13.90
C ARG A 455 31.09 -2.29 -12.97
N LEU A 456 30.47 -2.57 -11.82
CA LEU A 456 30.18 -1.57 -10.80
C LEU A 456 30.30 -2.19 -9.40
N GLY A 457 30.92 -1.50 -8.45
CA GLY A 457 31.11 -2.01 -7.09
C GLY A 457 31.85 -3.36 -6.99
N GLY A 458 32.69 -3.67 -7.98
CA GLY A 458 33.44 -4.94 -8.05
C GLY A 458 32.67 -6.07 -8.74
N THR A 459 31.34 -5.93 -8.97
CA THR A 459 30.48 -6.93 -9.62
C THR A 459 30.34 -6.65 -11.12
N SER A 460 30.31 -7.72 -11.92
CA SER A 460 30.05 -7.66 -13.37
C SER A 460 28.57 -7.93 -13.66
N TYR A 461 27.96 -7.05 -14.43
CA TYR A 461 26.55 -7.13 -14.81
C TYR A 461 26.40 -7.27 -16.33
N PRO A 462 25.49 -8.13 -16.81
CA PRO A 462 25.23 -8.27 -18.25
C PRO A 462 24.47 -7.05 -18.81
N ALA A 463 24.50 -6.93 -20.14
CA ALA A 463 23.61 -6.01 -20.84
C ALA A 463 22.14 -6.34 -20.52
N GLY A 464 21.31 -5.32 -20.48
CA GLY A 464 19.89 -5.47 -20.11
C GLY A 464 19.62 -5.35 -18.61
N SER A 465 20.64 -5.29 -17.76
CA SER A 465 20.47 -4.97 -16.33
C SER A 465 19.97 -3.54 -16.16
N TYR A 466 19.07 -3.35 -15.17
CA TYR A 466 18.55 -2.03 -14.86
C TYR A 466 19.37 -1.35 -13.78
N LEU A 467 19.41 -0.02 -13.86
CA LEU A 467 20.16 0.87 -12.99
C LEU A 467 19.23 1.92 -12.41
N VAL A 468 19.28 2.11 -11.11
CA VAL A 468 18.64 3.22 -10.40
C VAL A 468 19.77 4.07 -9.83
N ASP A 469 20.15 5.14 -10.55
CA ASP A 469 21.12 6.11 -10.07
C ASP A 469 20.51 6.92 -8.93
N MET A 470 21.16 6.94 -7.77
CA MET A 470 20.68 7.68 -6.60
C MET A 470 20.95 9.19 -6.67
N ARG A 471 21.63 9.65 -7.73
CA ARG A 471 21.70 11.07 -8.08
C ARG A 471 20.52 11.44 -8.96
N GLN A 472 19.34 11.47 -8.35
CA GLN A 472 18.08 11.83 -9.01
C GLN A 472 17.18 12.64 -8.07
N PRO A 473 16.27 13.47 -8.59
CA PRO A 473 15.42 14.34 -7.76
C PRO A 473 14.67 13.60 -6.66
N LYS A 474 14.06 12.46 -7.00
CA LYS A 474 13.23 11.65 -6.08
C LYS A 474 14.01 10.47 -5.48
N ARG A 475 15.28 10.71 -5.13
CA ARG A 475 16.13 9.66 -4.53
C ARG A 475 15.56 9.06 -3.25
N GLY A 476 14.90 9.87 -2.44
CA GLY A 476 14.29 9.40 -1.19
C GLY A 476 13.24 8.33 -1.44
N LEU A 477 12.39 8.50 -2.46
CA LEU A 477 11.39 7.51 -2.85
C LEU A 477 12.03 6.24 -3.42
N ALA A 478 13.07 6.39 -4.25
CA ALA A 478 13.84 5.25 -4.75
C ALA A 478 14.47 4.45 -3.61
N ASN A 479 15.07 5.14 -2.64
CA ASN A 479 15.72 4.50 -1.50
C ASN A 479 14.74 3.79 -0.59
N VAL A 480 13.65 4.45 -0.19
CA VAL A 480 12.67 3.87 0.74
C VAL A 480 12.00 2.60 0.18
N MET A 481 11.91 2.45 -1.15
CA MET A 481 11.42 1.22 -1.78
C MET A 481 12.49 0.12 -1.86
N LEU A 482 13.76 0.48 -2.06
CA LEU A 482 14.82 -0.48 -2.40
C LEU A 482 15.79 -0.79 -1.26
N GLU A 483 15.86 0.04 -0.23
CA GLU A 483 16.71 -0.24 0.94
C GLU A 483 16.17 -1.44 1.74
N PRO A 484 17.04 -2.14 2.48
CA PRO A 484 16.60 -3.15 3.43
C PRO A 484 15.77 -2.58 4.58
N GLY A 485 15.92 -1.29 4.89
CA GLY A 485 15.44 -0.66 6.11
C GLY A 485 16.33 -0.92 7.31
N ALA A 486 15.83 -0.64 8.51
CA ALA A 486 16.55 -0.81 9.76
C ALA A 486 15.64 -1.34 10.87
N ASP A 487 16.24 -2.02 11.86
CA ASP A 487 15.57 -2.28 13.13
C ASP A 487 15.44 -0.98 13.92
N ILE A 488 14.20 -0.51 14.10
CA ILE A 488 13.90 0.71 14.85
C ILE A 488 13.47 0.44 16.28
N SER A 489 13.39 -0.83 16.70
CA SER A 489 12.98 -1.21 18.06
C SER A 489 13.77 -0.53 19.18
N PRO A 490 15.09 -0.29 19.06
CA PRO A 490 15.85 0.42 20.09
C PRO A 490 15.50 1.91 20.21
N ARG A 491 14.92 2.49 19.15
CA ARG A 491 14.66 3.94 19.02
C ARG A 491 13.22 4.29 19.35
N VAL A 492 12.29 3.37 19.11
CA VAL A 492 10.84 3.61 19.22
C VAL A 492 10.21 2.58 20.16
N ASP A 493 9.45 3.04 21.13
CA ASP A 493 8.83 2.17 22.14
C ASP A 493 7.61 1.40 21.59
N ALA A 494 6.81 2.03 20.76
CA ALA A 494 5.63 1.43 20.14
C ALA A 494 5.43 1.98 18.72
N MET A 495 4.91 1.12 17.83
CA MET A 495 4.54 1.50 16.47
C MET A 495 3.03 1.42 16.28
N TYR A 496 2.52 2.38 15.52
CA TYR A 496 1.11 2.41 15.13
C TYR A 496 0.81 1.43 13.99
N ASP A 497 1.73 1.31 13.05
CA ASP A 497 1.61 0.42 11.88
C ASP A 497 2.98 -0.18 11.50
N ILE A 498 3.15 -0.65 10.26
CA ILE A 498 4.39 -1.28 9.81
C ILE A 498 5.54 -0.28 9.69
N SER A 499 6.74 -0.75 9.95
CA SER A 499 7.98 0.01 9.85
C SER A 499 9.07 -0.68 9.01
N GLY A 500 8.76 -1.82 8.39
CA GLY A 500 9.63 -2.53 7.46
C GLY A 500 8.85 -3.04 6.25
N TRP A 501 9.35 -2.83 5.02
CA TRP A 501 8.62 -3.21 3.81
C TRP A 501 9.48 -3.57 2.59
N SER A 502 10.71 -3.25 2.51
CA SER A 502 11.68 -3.44 1.40
C SER A 502 11.22 -4.21 0.15
N HIS A 503 11.01 -3.52 -0.96
CA HIS A 503 10.67 -4.18 -2.22
C HIS A 503 11.83 -5.03 -2.76
N ALA A 504 13.08 -4.64 -2.50
CA ALA A 504 14.25 -5.41 -2.88
C ALA A 504 14.30 -6.80 -2.22
N LEU A 505 13.83 -6.89 -0.97
CA LEU A 505 13.82 -8.14 -0.21
C LEU A 505 12.55 -8.95 -0.39
N LEU A 506 11.39 -8.29 -0.59
CA LEU A 506 10.07 -8.92 -0.54
C LEU A 506 9.37 -9.07 -1.90
N TRP A 507 9.86 -8.44 -2.99
CA TRP A 507 9.17 -8.48 -4.29
C TRP A 507 9.72 -9.51 -5.29
N GLY A 508 10.60 -10.41 -4.87
CA GLY A 508 11.06 -11.55 -5.66
C GLY A 508 12.18 -11.25 -6.67
N ALA A 509 12.46 -10.00 -6.98
CA ALA A 509 13.59 -9.62 -7.83
C ALA A 509 14.91 -9.66 -7.04
N THR A 510 16.02 -9.93 -7.73
CA THR A 510 17.35 -9.67 -7.21
C THR A 510 17.67 -8.20 -7.38
N VAL A 511 18.11 -7.54 -6.32
CA VAL A 511 18.53 -6.14 -6.31
C VAL A 511 19.86 -6.03 -5.56
N ASP A 512 20.87 -5.46 -6.20
CA ASP A 512 22.18 -5.25 -5.60
C ASP A 512 22.35 -3.78 -5.21
N THR A 513 22.79 -3.54 -3.98
CA THR A 513 23.12 -2.20 -3.48
C THR A 513 24.57 -1.89 -3.76
N VAL A 514 24.85 -0.77 -4.42
CA VAL A 514 26.22 -0.32 -4.75
C VAL A 514 26.52 0.98 -4.00
N THR A 515 27.43 0.92 -3.06
CA THR A 515 27.75 2.06 -2.18
C THR A 515 28.72 3.06 -2.77
N GLY A 516 29.54 2.67 -3.76
CA GLY A 516 30.58 3.55 -4.32
C GLY A 516 30.90 3.28 -5.78
N GLY A 517 31.80 4.07 -6.35
CA GLY A 517 32.26 3.94 -7.72
C GLY A 517 31.68 4.99 -8.67
N SER A 518 32.32 5.10 -9.85
CA SER A 518 31.84 5.99 -10.91
C SER A 518 30.80 5.28 -11.76
N LEU A 519 29.62 5.83 -11.84
CA LEU A 519 28.55 5.32 -12.70
C LEU A 519 28.74 5.85 -14.14
N ARG A 520 29.63 5.19 -14.89
CA ARG A 520 29.83 5.45 -16.32
C ARG A 520 29.39 4.25 -17.13
N VAL A 521 28.08 4.00 -17.14
CA VAL A 521 27.48 2.87 -17.84
C VAL A 521 26.76 3.39 -19.08
N PRO A 522 27.05 2.85 -20.28
CA PRO A 522 26.21 3.13 -21.44
C PRO A 522 24.82 2.56 -21.24
N ALA A 523 23.89 3.42 -20.88
CA ALA A 523 22.51 3.06 -20.55
C ALA A 523 21.51 3.96 -21.26
N GLU A 524 20.25 3.57 -21.27
CA GLU A 524 19.13 4.34 -21.82
C GLU A 524 17.99 4.40 -20.80
N PRO A 525 17.24 5.52 -20.74
CA PRO A 525 16.06 5.62 -19.91
C PRO A 525 15.03 4.53 -20.24
N VAL A 526 14.39 4.00 -19.23
CA VAL A 526 13.31 3.02 -19.37
C VAL A 526 11.98 3.69 -19.04
N LEU A 527 11.02 3.63 -19.98
CA LEU A 527 9.67 4.15 -19.79
C LEU A 527 8.69 3.05 -19.35
N ALA A 528 9.00 1.79 -19.65
CA ALA A 528 8.33 0.59 -19.17
C ALA A 528 9.24 -0.61 -19.36
N ALA A 529 9.28 -1.51 -18.40
CA ALA A 529 9.99 -2.78 -18.54
C ALA A 529 9.24 -3.73 -19.47
N ALA A 530 7.89 -3.72 -19.42
CA ALA A 530 6.96 -4.39 -20.34
C ALA A 530 7.46 -5.74 -20.86
N PRO A 531 7.56 -6.78 -20.02
CA PRO A 531 8.07 -8.07 -20.45
C PRO A 531 7.14 -8.66 -21.54
N THR A 532 7.72 -9.07 -22.65
CA THR A 532 6.96 -9.58 -23.82
C THR A 532 6.59 -11.04 -23.70
N GLY A 533 7.12 -11.74 -22.69
CA GLY A 533 7.02 -13.18 -22.56
C GLY A 533 7.85 -13.93 -23.62
N SER A 534 8.14 -15.20 -23.37
CA SER A 534 8.86 -16.01 -24.35
C SER A 534 8.62 -17.50 -24.19
N VAL A 535 8.66 -18.21 -25.32
CA VAL A 535 8.63 -19.67 -25.35
C VAL A 535 9.78 -20.15 -26.23
N PRO A 536 10.67 -21.04 -25.75
CA PRO A 536 11.83 -21.48 -26.48
C PRO A 536 11.43 -22.35 -27.68
N ARG A 537 12.24 -22.32 -28.74
CA ARG A 537 12.09 -23.22 -29.88
C ARG A 537 12.62 -24.62 -29.51
N THR A 538 11.72 -25.52 -29.14
CA THR A 538 12.01 -26.91 -28.78
C THR A 538 10.82 -27.79 -29.18
N SER A 539 11.05 -29.05 -29.52
CA SER A 539 9.99 -30.06 -29.73
C SER A 539 9.55 -30.74 -28.43
N GLY A 540 10.28 -30.56 -27.34
CA GLY A 540 10.01 -31.15 -26.05
C GLY A 540 9.06 -30.32 -25.16
N PRO A 541 8.82 -30.81 -23.93
CA PRO A 541 8.01 -30.11 -22.96
C PRO A 541 8.65 -28.79 -22.52
N LEU A 542 7.83 -27.93 -21.94
CA LEU A 542 8.20 -26.61 -21.50
C LEU A 542 8.16 -26.53 -19.96
N ALA A 543 9.04 -25.77 -19.36
CA ALA A 543 9.09 -25.52 -17.93
C ALA A 543 8.83 -24.04 -17.63
N LEU A 544 7.96 -23.76 -16.68
CA LEU A 544 7.76 -22.43 -16.11
C LEU A 544 8.13 -22.49 -14.62
N ARG A 545 9.20 -21.78 -14.25
CA ARG A 545 9.54 -21.60 -12.85
C ARG A 545 8.58 -20.59 -12.23
N VAL A 546 8.04 -20.91 -11.08
CA VAL A 546 7.08 -20.05 -10.38
C VAL A 546 7.81 -19.30 -9.27
N GLY A 547 8.18 -18.08 -9.57
CA GLY A 547 8.86 -17.15 -8.64
C GLY A 547 8.14 -15.79 -8.53
N ASP A 548 7.00 -15.63 -9.21
CA ASP A 548 6.20 -14.41 -9.22
C ASP A 548 4.69 -14.69 -9.36
N ALA A 549 3.86 -13.79 -8.89
CA ALA A 549 2.40 -13.92 -8.98
C ALA A 549 1.88 -14.07 -10.44
N GLN A 550 2.54 -13.42 -11.42
CA GLN A 550 2.15 -13.57 -12.84
C GLN A 550 2.46 -14.96 -13.38
N GLU A 551 3.51 -15.60 -12.87
CA GLU A 551 3.85 -16.96 -13.22
C GLU A 551 2.85 -17.96 -12.61
N VAL A 552 2.40 -17.73 -11.36
CA VAL A 552 1.27 -18.46 -10.74
C VAL A 552 0.02 -18.31 -11.59
N ARG A 553 -0.30 -17.08 -11.99
CA ARG A 553 -1.48 -16.79 -12.81
C ARG A 553 -1.43 -17.48 -14.17
N ALA A 554 -0.24 -17.53 -14.78
CA ALA A 554 -0.04 -18.27 -16.04
C ALA A 554 -0.29 -19.77 -15.87
N VAL A 555 0.15 -20.37 -14.76
CA VAL A 555 -0.12 -21.78 -14.43
C VAL A 555 -1.63 -22.00 -14.26
N ASN A 556 -2.29 -21.18 -13.45
CA ASN A 556 -3.73 -21.28 -13.20
C ASN A 556 -4.56 -21.08 -14.49
N ASP A 557 -4.14 -20.19 -15.40
CA ASP A 557 -4.79 -20.00 -16.69
C ASP A 557 -4.64 -21.26 -17.60
N LEU A 558 -3.45 -21.87 -17.62
CA LEU A 558 -3.23 -23.15 -18.34
C LEU A 558 -4.10 -24.27 -17.77
N LEU A 559 -4.18 -24.39 -16.44
CA LEU A 559 -5.05 -25.38 -15.79
C LEU A 559 -6.53 -25.14 -16.10
N ALA A 560 -6.97 -23.88 -16.12
CA ALA A 560 -8.35 -23.52 -16.50
C ALA A 560 -8.69 -23.86 -17.95
N GLN A 561 -7.69 -23.85 -18.85
CA GLN A 561 -7.81 -24.29 -20.24
C GLN A 561 -7.76 -25.83 -20.40
N GLY A 562 -7.63 -26.60 -19.32
CA GLY A 562 -7.54 -28.05 -19.35
C GLY A 562 -6.17 -28.58 -19.79
N VAL A 563 -5.12 -27.76 -19.72
CA VAL A 563 -3.76 -28.20 -20.04
C VAL A 563 -3.26 -29.11 -18.92
N GLU A 564 -2.74 -30.27 -19.30
CA GLU A 564 -2.06 -31.17 -18.35
C GLU A 564 -0.76 -30.51 -17.88
N VAL A 565 -0.67 -30.18 -16.61
CA VAL A 565 0.53 -29.61 -15.98
C VAL A 565 1.07 -30.61 -14.95
N THR A 566 2.39 -30.82 -14.98
CA THR A 566 3.09 -31.59 -13.94
C THR A 566 3.86 -30.65 -13.05
N TRP A 567 3.75 -30.81 -11.73
CA TRP A 567 4.37 -29.93 -10.75
C TRP A 567 5.54 -30.62 -10.03
N ALA A 568 6.69 -29.98 -10.00
CA ALA A 568 7.86 -30.41 -9.24
C ALA A 568 8.69 -29.22 -8.76
N ASP A 569 8.95 -29.11 -7.47
CA ASP A 569 9.91 -28.16 -6.86
C ASP A 569 9.78 -26.70 -7.36
N GLY A 570 8.56 -26.19 -7.39
CA GLY A 570 8.28 -24.82 -7.83
C GLY A 570 8.35 -24.62 -9.36
N VAL A 571 8.33 -25.71 -10.13
CA VAL A 571 8.34 -25.69 -11.58
C VAL A 571 7.08 -26.37 -12.15
N ALA A 572 6.35 -25.65 -12.97
CA ALA A 572 5.26 -26.21 -13.76
C ALA A 572 5.80 -26.70 -15.11
N VAL A 573 5.60 -27.99 -15.42
CA VAL A 573 6.00 -28.60 -16.68
C VAL A 573 4.75 -28.79 -17.54
N VAL A 574 4.81 -28.23 -18.75
CA VAL A 574 3.72 -28.22 -19.73
C VAL A 574 4.10 -29.11 -20.92
N PRO A 575 3.22 -30.00 -21.38
CA PRO A 575 3.54 -30.91 -22.50
C PRO A 575 3.74 -30.13 -23.80
N ALA A 576 4.50 -30.74 -24.72
CA ALA A 576 4.79 -30.13 -26.02
C ALA A 576 3.52 -29.82 -26.84
N SER A 577 2.44 -30.59 -26.68
CA SER A 577 1.12 -30.40 -27.28
C SER A 577 0.45 -29.08 -26.87
N ALA A 578 0.74 -28.54 -25.69
CA ALA A 578 0.15 -27.31 -25.19
C ALA A 578 0.98 -26.04 -25.51
N ARG A 579 1.90 -26.12 -26.48
CA ARG A 579 2.81 -25.02 -26.85
C ARG A 579 2.09 -23.73 -27.24
N ASP A 580 0.95 -23.81 -27.89
CA ASP A 580 0.21 -22.64 -28.35
C ASP A 580 -0.51 -21.96 -27.13
N ALA A 581 -1.03 -22.75 -26.21
CA ALA A 581 -1.52 -22.25 -24.94
C ALA A 581 -0.38 -21.57 -24.15
N ALA A 582 0.80 -22.20 -24.08
CA ALA A 582 1.98 -21.62 -23.44
C ALA A 582 2.41 -20.28 -24.08
N ARG A 583 2.35 -20.14 -25.41
CA ARG A 583 2.61 -18.84 -26.09
C ARG A 583 1.58 -17.78 -25.72
N THR A 584 0.31 -18.17 -25.68
CA THR A 584 -0.76 -17.25 -25.31
C THR A 584 -0.59 -16.71 -23.90
N VAL A 585 -0.34 -17.57 -22.90
CA VAL A 585 -0.13 -17.14 -21.53
C VAL A 585 1.20 -16.40 -21.35
N ALA A 586 2.27 -16.80 -22.09
CA ALA A 586 3.53 -16.08 -22.08
C ALA A 586 3.35 -14.63 -22.51
N GLY A 587 2.66 -14.40 -23.63
CA GLY A 587 2.37 -13.04 -24.12
C GLY A 587 1.43 -12.26 -23.21
N ARG A 588 0.44 -12.92 -22.59
CA ARG A 588 -0.55 -12.29 -21.72
C ARG A 588 0.05 -11.81 -20.40
N TYR A 589 0.91 -12.62 -19.78
CA TYR A 589 1.46 -12.39 -18.43
C TYR A 589 2.93 -11.98 -18.44
N GLY A 590 3.58 -11.89 -19.58
CA GLY A 590 4.98 -11.51 -19.70
C GLY A 590 5.96 -12.57 -19.15
N VAL A 591 5.54 -13.84 -19.06
CA VAL A 591 6.33 -14.92 -18.44
C VAL A 591 7.21 -15.64 -19.45
N ALA A 592 8.36 -16.18 -19.01
CA ALA A 592 9.33 -16.84 -19.86
C ALA A 592 9.39 -18.36 -19.55
N PHE A 593 9.03 -19.18 -20.54
CA PHE A 593 9.22 -20.61 -20.48
C PHE A 593 10.66 -20.99 -20.84
N ALA A 594 11.13 -22.05 -20.20
CA ALA A 594 12.39 -22.73 -20.53
C ALA A 594 12.14 -24.11 -21.14
N ARG A 595 13.20 -24.77 -21.62
CA ARG A 595 13.11 -26.21 -21.99
C ARG A 595 12.99 -27.02 -20.72
N ALA A 596 12.04 -27.95 -20.67
CA ALA A 596 11.95 -28.90 -19.58
C ALA A 596 12.85 -30.13 -19.90
N GLY A 597 13.39 -30.72 -18.81
CA GLY A 597 13.94 -32.09 -18.86
C GLY A 597 12.81 -33.12 -18.87
N ALA A 598 13.15 -34.40 -18.60
CA ALA A 598 12.14 -35.44 -18.41
C ALA A 598 11.21 -35.01 -17.24
N ALA A 599 9.90 -34.99 -17.51
CA ALA A 599 8.91 -34.60 -16.49
C ALA A 599 8.95 -35.60 -15.31
N ARG A 600 9.40 -35.13 -14.18
CA ARG A 600 9.29 -35.82 -12.89
C ARG A 600 8.43 -34.90 -12.01
N GLY A 601 7.36 -35.37 -11.45
CA GLY A 601 6.48 -34.57 -10.58
C GLY A 601 5.09 -35.18 -10.49
N VAL A 602 4.22 -34.50 -9.75
CA VAL A 602 2.82 -34.88 -9.60
C VAL A 602 1.94 -34.16 -10.62
N PRO A 603 0.90 -34.80 -11.16
CA PRO A 603 -0.10 -34.10 -11.96
C PRO A 603 -0.75 -32.98 -11.13
N LEU A 604 -0.89 -31.79 -11.72
CA LEU A 604 -1.55 -30.64 -11.09
C LEU A 604 -2.89 -30.40 -11.77
N GLY A 605 -3.97 -30.43 -10.98
CA GLY A 605 -5.30 -30.05 -11.40
C GLY A 605 -5.61 -28.57 -11.13
N ARG A 606 -6.75 -28.08 -11.62
CA ARG A 606 -7.29 -26.79 -11.21
C ARG A 606 -7.59 -26.83 -9.71
N VAL A 607 -7.07 -25.87 -8.96
CA VAL A 607 -7.28 -25.80 -7.52
C VAL A 607 -8.40 -24.80 -7.19
N ARG A 608 -9.45 -25.30 -6.54
CA ARG A 608 -10.60 -24.51 -6.05
C ARG A 608 -10.47 -24.35 -4.55
N VAL A 609 -10.45 -23.11 -4.11
CA VAL A 609 -10.13 -22.73 -2.73
C VAL A 609 -11.37 -22.20 -2.02
N ALA A 610 -11.80 -22.85 -0.94
CA ALA A 610 -12.69 -22.21 0.04
C ALA A 610 -11.80 -21.39 0.98
N ALA A 611 -12.03 -20.09 1.11
CA ALA A 611 -11.15 -19.22 1.87
C ALA A 611 -11.88 -18.44 2.96
N ALA A 612 -11.54 -18.75 4.20
CA ALA A 612 -11.85 -17.93 5.37
C ALA A 612 -10.66 -17.00 5.62
N ALA A 613 -10.68 -15.81 5.00
CA ALA A 613 -9.53 -14.94 4.87
C ALA A 613 -9.93 -13.46 4.90
N SER A 614 -8.95 -12.60 5.16
CA SER A 614 -9.14 -11.14 5.06
C SER A 614 -9.34 -10.69 3.60
N ALA A 615 -9.87 -9.48 3.41
CA ALA A 615 -10.17 -8.97 2.08
C ALA A 615 -8.92 -8.86 1.17
N ASP A 616 -7.79 -8.44 1.72
CA ASP A 616 -6.51 -8.35 1.01
C ASP A 616 -5.96 -9.72 0.61
N GLU A 617 -6.15 -10.75 1.44
CA GLU A 617 -5.78 -12.12 1.11
C GLU A 617 -6.69 -12.72 0.03
N LEU A 618 -8.02 -12.50 0.12
CA LEU A 618 -8.96 -12.89 -0.92
C LEU A 618 -8.62 -12.22 -2.26
N PHE A 619 -8.28 -10.93 -2.23
CA PHE A 619 -7.82 -10.19 -3.39
C PHE A 619 -6.54 -10.80 -3.96
N THR A 620 -5.55 -11.12 -3.11
CA THR A 620 -4.26 -11.67 -3.51
C THR A 620 -4.40 -13.07 -4.13
N LEU A 621 -5.23 -13.94 -3.55
CA LEU A 621 -5.51 -15.26 -4.10
C LEU A 621 -6.16 -15.17 -5.49
N ARG A 622 -7.10 -14.24 -5.68
CA ARG A 622 -7.73 -13.97 -6.98
C ARG A 622 -6.76 -13.33 -7.98
N GLU A 623 -5.88 -12.43 -7.51
CA GLU A 623 -4.80 -11.87 -8.35
C GLU A 623 -3.90 -12.97 -8.92
N MET A 624 -3.61 -14.01 -8.14
CA MET A 624 -2.87 -15.20 -8.59
C MET A 624 -3.68 -16.12 -9.51
N GLY A 625 -4.97 -15.84 -9.75
CA GLY A 625 -5.82 -16.61 -10.66
C GLY A 625 -6.42 -17.87 -10.04
N PHE A 626 -6.44 -18.02 -8.73
CA PHE A 626 -7.18 -19.10 -8.07
C PHE A 626 -8.69 -18.89 -8.16
N ASP A 627 -9.43 -19.99 -8.19
CA ASP A 627 -10.89 -20.01 -8.06
C ASP A 627 -11.21 -20.01 -6.54
N VAL A 628 -11.68 -18.85 -6.05
CA VAL A 628 -11.82 -18.61 -4.60
C VAL A 628 -13.26 -18.36 -4.21
N THR A 629 -13.79 -19.22 -3.35
CA THR A 629 -15.09 -19.04 -2.70
C THR A 629 -14.88 -18.56 -1.26
N PRO A 630 -15.30 -17.33 -0.90
CA PRO A 630 -15.21 -16.87 0.48
C PRO A 630 -16.10 -17.68 1.41
N VAL A 631 -15.58 -18.08 2.56
CA VAL A 631 -16.31 -18.78 3.63
C VAL A 631 -16.06 -18.15 4.98
N SER A 632 -16.93 -18.42 5.94
CA SER A 632 -16.80 -18.01 7.34
C SER A 632 -17.56 -18.99 8.22
N THR A 633 -17.45 -18.87 9.54
CA THR A 633 -18.27 -19.69 10.47
C THR A 633 -19.75 -19.63 10.10
N ALA A 634 -20.29 -18.43 9.85
CA ALA A 634 -21.71 -18.26 9.48
C ALA A 634 -22.08 -18.90 8.14
N VAL A 635 -21.18 -18.83 7.15
CA VAL A 635 -21.40 -19.45 5.82
C VAL A 635 -21.42 -20.97 5.95
N LEU A 636 -20.50 -21.54 6.73
CA LEU A 636 -20.47 -22.99 6.96
C LEU A 636 -21.71 -23.47 7.73
N ASP A 637 -22.16 -22.74 8.74
CA ASP A 637 -23.35 -23.06 9.53
C ASP A 637 -24.65 -22.94 8.71
N ALA A 638 -24.68 -22.11 7.70
CA ALA A 638 -25.80 -22.00 6.77
C ALA A 638 -25.91 -23.18 5.79
N GLY A 639 -24.94 -24.10 5.77
CA GLY A 639 -24.90 -25.26 4.88
C GLY A 639 -24.05 -25.01 3.63
N PHE A 640 -22.74 -25.11 3.78
CA PHE A 640 -21.78 -24.96 2.67
C PHE A 640 -21.58 -26.29 1.91
N ASP A 641 -21.61 -26.22 0.57
CA ASP A 641 -21.33 -27.36 -0.31
C ASP A 641 -19.83 -27.51 -0.57
N TRP A 642 -19.22 -28.54 -0.02
CA TRP A 642 -17.81 -28.88 -0.20
C TRP A 642 -17.51 -29.64 -1.49
N SER A 643 -18.51 -30.01 -2.28
CA SER A 643 -18.37 -30.85 -3.49
C SER A 643 -17.56 -30.13 -4.52
N GLY A 644 -16.70 -29.63 -4.64
CA GLY A 644 -15.94 -28.86 -5.63
C GLY A 644 -14.82 -28.04 -5.01
N VAL A 645 -14.54 -28.30 -3.73
CA VAL A 645 -13.43 -27.66 -3.01
C VAL A 645 -12.24 -28.61 -2.93
N ASP A 646 -11.06 -28.13 -3.28
CA ASP A 646 -9.82 -28.90 -3.21
C ASP A 646 -9.00 -28.54 -1.97
N VAL A 647 -9.02 -27.24 -1.57
CA VAL A 647 -8.25 -26.73 -0.42
C VAL A 647 -9.08 -25.74 0.38
N LEU A 648 -9.02 -25.85 1.70
CA LEU A 648 -9.49 -24.84 2.64
C LEU A 648 -8.33 -23.94 3.06
N PHE A 649 -8.44 -22.63 2.82
CA PHE A 649 -7.53 -21.63 3.36
C PHE A 649 -8.13 -20.95 4.58
N VAL A 650 -7.39 -20.86 5.70
CA VAL A 650 -7.88 -20.26 6.96
C VAL A 650 -6.88 -19.25 7.52
N SER A 651 -7.28 -17.99 7.59
CA SER A 651 -6.53 -16.93 8.26
C SER A 651 -7.39 -16.01 9.12
N SER A 652 -8.70 -15.94 8.81
CA SER A 652 -9.66 -15.02 9.45
C SER A 652 -11.08 -15.56 9.34
N GLY A 653 -11.99 -15.15 10.21
CA GLY A 653 -13.43 -15.35 10.07
C GLY A 653 -13.95 -16.79 10.26
N LEU A 654 -13.10 -17.77 10.58
CA LEU A 654 -13.50 -19.14 10.87
C LEU A 654 -13.08 -19.56 12.27
N ASN A 655 -14.08 -19.80 13.12
CA ASN A 655 -13.92 -20.34 14.46
C ASN A 655 -14.47 -21.77 14.51
N HIS A 656 -13.58 -22.77 14.50
CA HIS A 656 -13.98 -24.19 14.52
C HIS A 656 -14.84 -24.55 15.74
N ALA A 657 -14.52 -24.01 16.92
CA ALA A 657 -15.25 -24.30 18.15
C ALA A 657 -16.69 -23.75 18.14
N ALA A 658 -16.94 -22.71 17.35
CA ALA A 658 -18.27 -22.09 17.22
C ALA A 658 -19.14 -22.72 16.14
N LEU A 659 -18.61 -23.65 15.32
CA LEU A 659 -19.40 -24.35 14.30
C LEU A 659 -20.49 -25.23 14.93
N GLY A 660 -21.68 -25.19 14.34
CA GLY A 660 -22.76 -26.13 14.63
C GLY A 660 -22.38 -27.58 14.28
N GLU A 661 -23.09 -28.54 14.84
CA GLU A 661 -22.77 -29.98 14.68
C GLU A 661 -22.76 -30.42 13.20
N GLN A 662 -23.73 -29.95 12.41
CA GLN A 662 -23.83 -30.29 10.99
C GLN A 662 -22.69 -29.71 10.16
N ALA A 663 -22.35 -28.43 10.37
CA ALA A 663 -21.23 -27.77 9.69
C ALA A 663 -19.89 -28.42 10.05
N ARG A 664 -19.72 -28.78 11.31
CA ARG A 664 -18.53 -29.48 11.78
C ARG A 664 -18.39 -30.87 11.15
N ALA A 665 -19.48 -31.64 11.10
CA ALA A 665 -19.48 -32.95 10.45
C ALA A 665 -19.17 -32.86 8.94
N ALA A 666 -19.71 -31.85 8.25
CA ALA A 666 -19.39 -31.61 6.84
C ALA A 666 -17.93 -31.21 6.62
N LEU A 667 -17.38 -30.38 7.50
CA LEU A 667 -15.95 -30.04 7.47
C LEU A 667 -15.06 -31.26 7.74
N GLU A 668 -15.38 -32.09 8.71
CA GLU A 668 -14.64 -33.33 8.99
C GLU A 668 -14.66 -34.28 7.78
N ALA A 669 -15.78 -34.39 7.10
CA ALA A 669 -15.87 -35.17 5.87
C ALA A 669 -14.98 -34.58 4.74
N PHE A 670 -14.94 -33.26 4.61
CA PHE A 670 -14.04 -32.59 3.67
C PHE A 670 -12.56 -32.87 4.01
N LEU A 671 -12.16 -32.81 5.27
CA LEU A 671 -10.76 -33.01 5.70
C LEU A 671 -10.21 -34.41 5.37
N ALA A 672 -11.08 -35.38 5.08
CA ALA A 672 -10.65 -36.69 4.57
C ALA A 672 -10.24 -36.68 3.08
N THR A 673 -10.60 -35.65 2.33
CA THR A 673 -10.41 -35.58 0.87
C THR A 673 -9.84 -34.26 0.39
N GLY A 674 -9.82 -33.21 1.20
CA GLY A 674 -9.35 -31.85 0.88
C GLY A 674 -8.11 -31.47 1.68
N GLY A 675 -7.29 -30.58 1.11
CA GLY A 675 -6.11 -30.04 1.76
C GLY A 675 -6.42 -28.80 2.61
N VAL A 676 -5.47 -28.38 3.46
CA VAL A 676 -5.62 -27.20 4.33
C VAL A 676 -4.35 -26.35 4.26
N VAL A 677 -4.53 -25.06 4.08
CA VAL A 677 -3.47 -24.05 4.25
C VAL A 677 -3.95 -23.02 5.26
N THR A 678 -3.15 -22.74 6.27
CA THR A 678 -3.53 -21.77 7.30
C THR A 678 -2.43 -20.73 7.52
N ARG A 679 -2.85 -19.56 8.08
CA ARG A 679 -1.95 -18.49 8.44
C ARG A 679 -2.38 -17.81 9.75
N GLY A 680 -1.37 -17.32 10.49
CA GLY A 680 -1.56 -16.44 11.64
C GLY A 680 -2.29 -17.10 12.82
N GLY A 681 -2.88 -16.26 13.68
CA GLY A 681 -3.51 -16.70 14.93
C GLY A 681 -4.75 -17.55 14.73
N THR A 682 -5.65 -17.13 13.86
CA THR A 682 -6.88 -17.86 13.53
C THR A 682 -6.56 -19.20 12.90
N GLY A 683 -5.58 -19.24 11.98
CA GLY A 683 -5.14 -20.49 11.37
C GLY A 683 -4.51 -21.45 12.37
N ALA A 684 -3.68 -20.94 13.29
CA ALA A 684 -3.09 -21.76 14.35
C ALA A 684 -4.15 -22.32 15.34
N ALA A 685 -5.13 -21.49 15.71
CA ALA A 685 -6.25 -21.93 16.55
C ALA A 685 -7.11 -22.98 15.83
N PHE A 686 -7.36 -22.79 14.52
CA PHE A 686 -8.06 -23.76 13.69
C PHE A 686 -7.32 -25.10 13.64
N ASN A 687 -5.99 -25.09 13.42
CA ASN A 687 -5.16 -26.29 13.44
C ASN A 687 -5.34 -27.10 14.74
N THR A 688 -5.27 -26.39 15.88
CA THR A 688 -5.40 -27.02 17.20
C THR A 688 -6.81 -27.58 17.42
N ALA A 689 -7.85 -26.80 17.09
CA ALA A 689 -9.23 -27.16 17.34
C ALA A 689 -9.76 -28.29 16.41
N ALA A 690 -9.25 -28.34 15.18
CA ALA A 690 -9.61 -29.37 14.19
C ALA A 690 -8.67 -30.61 14.29
N GLY A 691 -7.67 -30.60 15.17
CA GLY A 691 -6.74 -31.71 15.36
C GLY A 691 -5.97 -32.07 14.09
N LEU A 692 -5.37 -31.07 13.43
CA LEU A 692 -4.65 -31.28 12.16
C LEU A 692 -3.22 -31.79 12.44
N LEU A 693 -2.25 -30.87 12.54
CA LEU A 693 -0.85 -31.21 12.82
C LEU A 693 -0.53 -31.07 14.31
N THR A 694 0.29 -31.98 14.83
CA THR A 694 0.84 -31.88 16.18
C THR A 694 1.89 -30.79 16.23
N ALA A 695 1.48 -29.59 16.66
CA ALA A 695 2.36 -28.45 16.82
C ALA A 695 1.78 -27.49 17.86
N THR A 696 2.64 -26.91 18.69
CA THR A 696 2.24 -25.89 19.67
C THR A 696 2.56 -24.52 19.10
N PRO A 697 1.54 -23.71 18.77
CA PRO A 697 1.77 -22.35 18.27
C PRO A 697 2.18 -21.42 19.42
N VAL A 698 3.22 -20.61 19.17
CA VAL A 698 3.69 -19.56 20.09
C VAL A 698 3.47 -18.21 19.43
N ALA A 699 2.87 -17.27 20.16
CA ALA A 699 2.66 -15.92 19.68
C ALA A 699 3.86 -15.04 19.98
N GLY A 700 4.32 -14.27 19.00
CA GLY A 700 5.14 -13.08 19.20
C GLY A 700 4.30 -11.91 19.67
N ARG A 701 4.95 -10.75 19.84
CA ARG A 701 4.24 -9.50 20.19
C ARG A 701 3.21 -9.13 19.11
N GLY A 702 2.03 -8.71 19.53
CA GLY A 702 0.93 -8.34 18.62
C GLY A 702 1.21 -7.10 17.76
N ASP A 703 2.07 -6.21 18.23
CA ASP A 703 2.53 -4.97 17.57
C ASP A 703 3.82 -5.18 16.73
N ALA A 704 4.43 -6.36 16.80
CA ALA A 704 5.65 -6.65 16.05
C ALA A 704 5.38 -6.75 14.54
N ASN A 705 6.21 -6.10 13.74
CA ASN A 705 6.12 -6.09 12.29
C ASN A 705 7.49 -5.90 11.64
N GLY A 706 7.64 -6.37 10.42
CA GLY A 706 8.84 -6.10 9.66
C GLY A 706 9.30 -7.21 8.72
N VAL A 707 10.44 -6.95 8.09
CA VAL A 707 11.17 -7.90 7.26
C VAL A 707 12.05 -8.77 8.14
N VAL A 708 11.93 -10.09 7.97
CA VAL A 708 12.68 -11.07 8.74
C VAL A 708 13.53 -11.96 7.84
N ARG A 709 14.69 -12.42 8.37
CA ARG A 709 15.46 -13.50 7.76
C ARG A 709 14.90 -14.84 8.16
N VAL A 710 14.80 -15.71 7.17
CA VAL A 710 14.39 -17.10 7.37
C VAL A 710 15.33 -18.03 6.60
N THR A 711 15.41 -19.27 7.03
CA THR A 711 16.10 -20.36 6.34
C THR A 711 15.08 -21.37 5.86
N SER A 712 15.27 -21.91 4.68
CA SER A 712 14.46 -23.00 4.13
C SER A 712 15.35 -24.18 3.80
N PRO A 713 14.99 -25.41 4.19
CA PRO A 713 15.72 -26.61 3.77
C PRO A 713 15.56 -26.85 2.27
N ASP A 714 16.46 -27.63 1.68
CA ASP A 714 16.32 -28.08 0.30
C ASP A 714 15.01 -28.85 0.10
N GLY A 715 14.31 -28.56 -1.00
CA GLY A 715 13.00 -29.16 -1.26
C GLY A 715 11.87 -28.64 -0.37
N SER A 716 12.01 -27.42 0.21
CA SER A 716 10.93 -26.74 0.90
C SER A 716 9.78 -26.42 -0.04
N LEU A 717 8.54 -26.58 0.44
CA LEU A 717 7.33 -26.16 -0.25
C LEU A 717 7.19 -24.64 -0.31
N ALA A 718 7.81 -23.94 0.62
CA ALA A 718 7.68 -22.51 0.81
C ALA A 718 9.06 -21.81 0.87
N PRO A 719 9.92 -21.96 -0.14
CA PRO A 719 11.23 -21.30 -0.11
C PRO A 719 11.08 -19.77 -0.16
N ALA A 720 11.74 -19.07 0.76
CA ALA A 720 11.70 -17.62 0.79
C ALA A 720 12.68 -17.00 -0.23
N PRO A 721 12.26 -16.06 -1.08
CA PRO A 721 13.16 -15.39 -2.02
C PRO A 721 14.28 -14.66 -1.29
N GLY A 722 15.54 -15.03 -1.58
CA GLY A 722 16.69 -14.40 -0.95
C GLY A 722 16.78 -14.58 0.57
N GLY A 723 16.05 -15.54 1.16
CA GLY A 723 16.08 -15.81 2.59
C GLY A 723 15.31 -14.78 3.45
N HIS A 724 14.34 -14.09 2.88
CA HIS A 724 13.56 -13.09 3.60
C HIS A 724 12.05 -13.40 3.55
N SER A 725 11.35 -13.03 4.64
CA SER A 725 9.90 -13.09 4.76
C SER A 725 9.39 -11.81 5.44
N PHE A 726 8.07 -11.69 5.58
CA PHE A 726 7.41 -10.59 6.27
C PHE A 726 6.62 -11.11 7.46
N VAL A 727 6.58 -10.35 8.53
CA VAL A 727 5.77 -10.64 9.73
C VAL A 727 4.95 -9.43 10.16
N TYR A 728 3.76 -9.72 10.66
CA TYR A 728 2.92 -8.83 11.46
C TYR A 728 2.25 -9.69 12.53
N SER A 729 2.45 -9.40 13.82
CA SER A 729 2.08 -10.29 14.92
C SER A 729 2.64 -11.70 14.72
N PRO A 730 3.96 -11.87 14.65
CA PRO A 730 4.63 -13.11 14.23
C PRO A 730 4.25 -14.31 15.08
N ARG A 731 4.35 -15.50 14.47
CA ARG A 731 4.15 -16.77 15.15
C ARG A 731 5.25 -17.75 14.79
N TRP A 732 5.44 -18.74 15.67
CA TRP A 732 6.29 -19.90 15.42
C TRP A 732 5.69 -21.15 16.04
N PHE A 733 6.23 -22.30 15.70
CA PHE A 733 5.72 -23.59 16.11
C PHE A 733 6.77 -24.38 16.86
N THR A 734 6.38 -24.98 17.99
CA THR A 734 7.19 -25.85 18.85
C THR A 734 6.46 -27.16 19.13
N GLY A 735 7.10 -28.12 19.81
CA GLY A 735 6.46 -29.40 20.13
C GLY A 735 5.94 -30.13 18.89
N LEU A 736 6.75 -30.14 17.83
CA LEU A 736 6.39 -30.71 16.54
C LEU A 736 6.29 -32.24 16.60
N GLY A 737 5.18 -32.76 16.06
CA GLY A 737 4.99 -34.22 15.90
C GLY A 737 5.90 -34.81 14.81
N PRO A 738 6.00 -36.15 14.78
CA PRO A 738 6.83 -36.84 13.78
C PRO A 738 6.33 -36.70 12.35
N GLU A 739 5.05 -36.33 12.14
CA GLU A 739 4.41 -36.07 10.86
C GLU A 739 4.73 -34.67 10.30
N VAL A 740 5.34 -33.80 11.13
CA VAL A 740 5.56 -32.40 10.81
C VAL A 740 6.94 -32.18 10.21
N LYS A 741 6.98 -31.54 9.05
CA LYS A 741 8.19 -31.04 8.39
C LYS A 741 8.30 -29.55 8.56
N VAL A 742 9.48 -29.04 8.89
CA VAL A 742 9.79 -27.61 8.92
C VAL A 742 10.10 -27.15 7.49
N GLU A 743 9.32 -26.22 6.97
CA GLU A 743 9.50 -25.62 5.64
C GLU A 743 10.31 -24.33 5.68
N GLN A 744 10.14 -23.55 6.76
CA GLN A 744 10.95 -22.38 7.06
C GLN A 744 11.20 -22.29 8.56
N ALA A 745 12.38 -21.80 8.93
CA ALA A 745 12.70 -21.40 10.29
C ALA A 745 13.18 -19.96 10.32
N TYR A 746 12.90 -19.24 11.40
CA TYR A 746 13.51 -17.93 11.66
C TYR A 746 15.02 -18.08 11.79
N ALA A 747 15.80 -17.13 11.29
CA ALA A 747 17.26 -17.17 11.34
C ALA A 747 17.78 -17.25 12.79
N ALA A 748 18.70 -18.19 13.04
CA ALA A 748 19.22 -18.45 14.38
C ALA A 748 20.13 -17.32 14.92
N ASP A 749 20.72 -16.52 14.04
CA ASP A 749 21.59 -15.38 14.36
C ASP A 749 20.84 -14.05 14.52
N GLY A 750 19.51 -14.09 14.53
CA GLY A 750 18.61 -12.93 14.66
C GLY A 750 17.72 -12.77 13.45
N PRO A 751 16.40 -12.88 13.61
CA PRO A 751 15.47 -12.85 12.49
C PRO A 751 15.18 -11.47 11.96
N LEU A 752 15.09 -10.41 12.79
CA LEU A 752 14.67 -9.09 12.36
C LEU A 752 15.73 -8.40 11.51
N VAL A 753 15.36 -7.98 10.31
CA VAL A 753 16.18 -7.16 9.39
C VAL A 753 15.80 -5.70 9.50
N SER A 754 14.51 -5.42 9.40
CA SER A 754 13.97 -4.05 9.50
C SER A 754 12.54 -4.10 10.01
N GLY A 755 12.16 -3.06 10.71
CA GLY A 755 10.85 -2.95 11.33
C GLY A 755 10.94 -2.76 12.83
N HIS A 756 9.89 -3.15 13.53
CA HIS A 756 9.78 -3.00 14.96
C HIS A 756 9.34 -4.33 15.61
N TRP A 757 10.19 -4.92 16.44
CA TRP A 757 9.86 -6.14 17.15
C TRP A 757 10.59 -6.17 18.50
N ARG A 758 9.87 -5.84 19.57
CA ARG A 758 10.39 -5.84 20.95
C ARG A 758 9.86 -7.07 21.71
N ALA A 759 10.62 -7.52 22.67
CA ALA A 759 10.13 -8.51 23.64
C ALA A 759 9.14 -7.82 24.64
N ALA A 760 8.30 -8.63 25.26
CA ALA A 760 7.56 -8.20 26.44
C ALA A 760 8.52 -7.93 27.62
N ALA A 761 8.03 -7.30 28.69
CA ALA A 761 8.86 -6.99 29.86
C ALA A 761 9.49 -8.21 30.54
N ASP A 762 8.87 -9.38 30.39
CA ASP A 762 9.39 -10.67 30.87
C ASP A 762 10.35 -11.37 29.88
N GLY A 763 10.69 -10.70 28.76
CA GLY A 763 11.58 -11.24 27.71
C GLY A 763 10.88 -12.16 26.69
N THR A 764 9.59 -12.42 26.82
CA THR A 764 8.85 -13.31 25.92
C THR A 764 8.41 -12.60 24.64
N GLY A 765 8.05 -13.35 23.60
CA GLY A 765 7.44 -12.87 22.38
C GLY A 765 8.32 -12.00 21.48
N GLY A 766 9.59 -11.76 21.87
CA GLY A 766 10.55 -10.97 21.10
C GLY A 766 11.27 -11.76 20.00
N PRO A 767 12.10 -11.08 19.17
CA PRO A 767 12.83 -11.74 18.08
C PRO A 767 13.82 -12.80 18.57
N ASP A 768 14.40 -12.65 19.77
CA ASP A 768 15.31 -13.64 20.33
C ASP A 768 14.61 -14.96 20.67
N ALA A 769 13.34 -14.91 21.10
CA ALA A 769 12.55 -16.10 21.36
C ALA A 769 12.16 -16.85 20.07
N ALA A 770 12.15 -16.16 18.94
CA ALA A 770 11.86 -16.76 17.63
C ALA A 770 13.08 -17.40 16.94
N ARG A 771 14.32 -17.14 17.41
CA ARG A 771 15.56 -17.63 16.78
C ARG A 771 15.54 -19.14 16.59
N GLY A 772 15.75 -19.58 15.35
CA GLY A 772 15.78 -21.00 14.99
C GLY A 772 14.44 -21.73 15.08
N GLN A 773 13.37 -21.06 15.47
CA GLN A 773 12.04 -21.66 15.58
C GLN A 773 11.37 -21.83 14.22
N ALA A 774 10.52 -22.86 14.09
CA ALA A 774 9.78 -23.15 12.87
C ALA A 774 8.78 -22.02 12.57
N ALA A 775 8.95 -21.35 11.42
CA ALA A 775 8.09 -20.27 10.94
C ALA A 775 6.99 -20.76 10.00
N VAL A 776 7.28 -21.78 9.18
CA VAL A 776 6.31 -22.47 8.32
C VAL A 776 6.52 -23.95 8.46
N ILE A 777 5.43 -24.69 8.62
CA ILE A 777 5.43 -26.15 8.76
C ILE A 777 4.42 -26.79 7.82
N SER A 778 4.66 -28.04 7.44
CA SER A 778 3.77 -28.87 6.64
C SER A 778 3.70 -30.29 7.17
N GLY A 779 2.69 -31.03 6.76
CA GLY A 779 2.55 -32.44 7.11
C GLY A 779 1.24 -33.02 6.62
N ARG A 780 0.97 -34.24 7.00
CA ARG A 780 -0.33 -34.88 6.82
C ARG A 780 -0.90 -35.25 8.19
N ASP A 781 -2.17 -34.96 8.37
CA ASP A 781 -2.88 -35.36 9.55
C ASP A 781 -3.27 -36.86 9.52
N GLU A 782 -3.85 -37.37 10.58
CA GLU A 782 -4.28 -38.78 10.70
C GLU A 782 -5.36 -39.19 9.67
N ARG A 783 -6.11 -38.19 9.13
CA ARG A 783 -7.15 -38.39 8.08
C ARG A 783 -6.56 -38.45 6.67
N GLY A 784 -5.29 -38.02 6.52
CA GLY A 784 -4.59 -37.94 5.26
C GLY A 784 -4.66 -36.55 4.61
N ALA A 785 -5.27 -35.56 5.27
CA ALA A 785 -5.25 -34.16 4.81
C ALA A 785 -3.84 -33.62 4.77
N ALA A 786 -3.45 -33.04 3.65
CA ALA A 786 -2.19 -32.32 3.52
C ALA A 786 -2.36 -30.89 4.05
N VAL A 787 -1.54 -30.52 5.04
CA VAL A 787 -1.69 -29.29 5.82
C VAL A 787 -0.41 -28.47 5.77
N VAL A 788 -0.55 -27.15 5.56
CA VAL A 788 0.56 -26.17 5.65
C VAL A 788 0.14 -25.03 6.58
N LEU A 789 0.99 -24.69 7.55
CA LEU A 789 0.77 -23.60 8.48
C LEU A 789 1.85 -22.52 8.33
N PHE A 790 1.42 -21.28 8.06
CA PHE A 790 2.27 -20.09 8.00
C PHE A 790 2.20 -19.32 9.34
N GLY A 791 3.36 -19.12 9.98
CA GLY A 791 3.54 -18.18 11.09
C GLY A 791 3.98 -16.78 10.62
N THR A 792 4.27 -16.64 9.33
CA THR A 792 4.62 -15.40 8.62
C THR A 792 3.43 -14.85 7.85
N GLU A 793 3.59 -13.65 7.25
CA GLU A 793 2.53 -12.89 6.55
C GLU A 793 2.82 -12.75 5.04
N PRO A 794 2.77 -13.85 4.25
CA PRO A 794 3.20 -13.83 2.84
C PRO A 794 2.28 -13.05 1.90
N MET A 795 1.07 -12.66 2.34
CA MET A 795 0.09 -11.92 1.51
C MET A 795 -0.32 -10.56 2.11
N PHE A 796 0.32 -10.14 3.20
CA PHE A 796 -0.03 -8.94 3.96
C PHE A 796 -0.30 -7.72 3.07
N ARG A 797 -1.52 -7.21 3.09
CA ARG A 797 -1.97 -6.03 2.32
C ARG A 797 -1.56 -6.06 0.83
N ASN A 798 -1.48 -7.26 0.24
CA ASN A 798 -1.01 -7.45 -1.14
C ASN A 798 0.43 -6.94 -1.40
N HIS A 799 1.21 -6.66 -0.35
CA HIS A 799 2.53 -6.02 -0.45
C HIS A 799 3.68 -6.98 -0.77
N PRO A 800 3.94 -8.09 -0.05
CA PRO A 800 5.14 -8.91 -0.25
C PRO A 800 5.03 -9.80 -1.48
N LYS A 801 4.99 -9.21 -2.66
CA LYS A 801 4.70 -9.85 -3.96
C LYS A 801 5.57 -11.07 -4.28
N GLY A 802 6.84 -11.09 -3.81
CA GLY A 802 7.75 -12.21 -3.98
C GLY A 802 7.44 -13.41 -3.08
N LEU A 803 6.56 -13.25 -2.08
CA LEU A 803 6.15 -14.34 -1.19
C LEU A 803 4.87 -15.04 -1.66
N PHE A 804 4.12 -14.48 -2.61
CA PHE A 804 2.90 -15.07 -3.14
C PHE A 804 3.10 -16.49 -3.70
N PRO A 805 4.20 -16.80 -4.41
CA PRO A 805 4.48 -18.15 -4.88
C PRO A 805 4.56 -19.20 -3.77
N GLN A 806 4.93 -18.85 -2.54
CA GLN A 806 4.94 -19.78 -1.41
C GLN A 806 3.54 -20.28 -1.08
N VAL A 807 2.56 -19.36 -1.05
CA VAL A 807 1.16 -19.69 -0.81
C VAL A 807 0.60 -20.52 -1.97
N ALA A 808 0.91 -20.15 -3.21
CA ALA A 808 0.49 -20.91 -4.38
C ALA A 808 1.04 -22.35 -4.35
N THR A 809 2.33 -22.51 -4.02
CA THR A 809 2.96 -23.83 -3.91
C THR A 809 2.33 -24.67 -2.79
N ALA A 810 2.01 -24.03 -1.64
CA ALA A 810 1.31 -24.70 -0.55
C ALA A 810 -0.08 -25.18 -0.98
N LEU A 811 -0.84 -24.35 -1.69
CA LEU A 811 -2.17 -24.71 -2.23
C LEU A 811 -2.06 -25.85 -3.26
N TYR A 812 -1.13 -25.77 -4.19
CA TYR A 812 -0.90 -26.84 -5.18
C TYR A 812 -0.50 -28.15 -4.52
N TRP A 813 0.42 -28.11 -3.57
CA TRP A 813 0.85 -29.31 -2.84
C TRP A 813 -0.31 -29.90 -2.01
N SER A 814 -1.04 -29.08 -1.28
CA SER A 814 -2.15 -29.56 -0.45
C SER A 814 -3.25 -30.21 -1.30
N ALA A 815 -3.56 -29.66 -2.47
CA ALA A 815 -4.52 -30.26 -3.39
C ALA A 815 -4.01 -31.57 -4.01
N ALA A 816 -2.72 -31.61 -4.41
CA ALA A 816 -2.17 -32.75 -5.17
C ALA A 816 -1.91 -33.99 -4.32
N VAL A 817 -1.59 -33.82 -3.02
CA VAL A 817 -1.17 -34.96 -2.18
C VAL A 817 -2.23 -35.41 -1.18
N THR A 818 -3.31 -34.65 -0.96
CA THR A 818 -4.42 -35.11 -0.14
C THR A 818 -5.10 -36.35 -0.76
N GLY A 819 -5.37 -37.36 0.04
CA GLY A 819 -5.98 -38.63 -0.42
C GLY A 819 -5.05 -39.57 -1.22
N ALA A 820 -3.84 -39.15 -1.59
CA ALA A 820 -2.85 -40.07 -2.18
C ALA A 820 -2.35 -41.06 -1.14
N ALA A 821 -2.23 -42.34 -1.51
CA ALA A 821 -1.69 -43.38 -0.58
C ALA A 821 -0.31 -42.97 -0.10
N VAL A 822 -0.07 -43.09 1.22
CA VAL A 822 1.25 -42.86 1.83
C VAL A 822 2.19 -43.93 1.29
N THR A 823 2.99 -43.61 0.28
CA THR A 823 4.16 -44.43 -0.05
C THR A 823 5.21 -44.11 1.00
N THR A 824 5.34 -44.96 2.02
CA THR A 824 6.46 -44.94 2.96
C THR A 824 7.76 -45.00 2.17
N PRO A 825 8.79 -44.19 2.50
CA PRO A 825 10.03 -44.09 1.75
C PRO A 825 10.86 -45.39 1.77
#